data_208cf66f39a3ba754cf2639254349f82
#
_entry.id   208cf66f39a3ba754cf2639254349f82
#
_cell.length_a   1.000
_cell.length_b   1.000
_cell.length_c   1.000
_cell.angle_alpha   90.00
_cell.angle_beta   90.00
_cell.angle_gamma   90.00
#
_symmetry.space_group_name_H-M   'P 1'
#
loop_
_entity.id
_entity.type
_entity.pdbx_description
1 polymer ?
#
loop_
_entity_poly.entity_id
_entity_poly.type
_entity_poly.pdbx_seq_one_letter_code
_entity_poly.pdbx_strand_id
1 'polypeptide(L)'
;MLAGFQDLTFEFGARAIVEEATWHIHPGERIGLIGYNGTGKSTLLKLLAGEYLPSAGTLEKSRTTSIGYLHQDLLSFDTEESILQVAMGAFERVMQVQKEIDLLTIELEKSEDEKKLTRFTDLLHEMDVLDGYNVEHKTEDVLHGLGFKQSDLSRPYKEFSGGWRMRVLLAKMILMKPDLLMMDEPTNHLDLPSIEWLEKYLIHYQGAVVIVSHDKFFLDRMVNKIVEIYQRKLIIYSGNYSYYEKEKLIRMEMQQRAFDNQQDFIRQQERFIERFKAKASKAAQAQSVQKRLDKIDRVEEASIERPNMRINFSVDKTPGKIXXSLKNLTKKFGEIEIVDAADAEIERGDKIALIGANGKGKSTLLRIIADRETFDGERNWGHNVDESFYAQHQLEHLKLEYNILEELQTAGSKKTDMELRTVLGCFLFSGDDVDKKIKVLSGGEKARVALAKTIISKANFLMLDEPTNHLDMHSVDLLADALDKYEGSLILVSHDRYFISKTANKIWEIVEGKIVEFKGGYTEWCEWKERMEKNAAKELLNKKETKPEPVVEKKKEATPPPIHPVQGNNAIDKDKQKEKKRLQRQFDELEEKIAGLKKSKSEAEAALGDPAIYSNRTAFVEAESKYNKLQSELSSNEKQSEQLFEALMNLD
;
A
#
# COMPACT_ATOMS: atom_id res chain seq x y z
N MET A 1 13.93 22.09 7.95
CA MET A 1 12.58 21.58 8.23
C MET A 1 11.57 22.47 7.51
N LEU A 2 10.62 21.86 6.78
CA LEU A 2 9.54 22.58 6.08
C LEU A 2 8.30 22.71 6.97
N ALA A 3 7.83 21.59 7.49
CA ALA A 3 6.69 21.51 8.38
C ALA A 3 6.82 20.27 9.27
N GLY A 4 6.03 20.19 10.32
CA GLY A 4 6.03 19.03 11.20
C GLY A 4 5.20 19.21 12.46
N PHE A 5 5.25 18.17 13.29
CA PHE A 5 4.55 18.08 14.57
C PHE A 5 5.56 17.80 15.69
N GLN A 6 5.34 18.45 16.83
CA GLN A 6 6.06 18.15 18.07
C GLN A 6 5.04 17.76 19.16
N ASP A 7 5.09 16.52 19.61
CA ASP A 7 4.25 15.95 20.67
C ASP A 7 2.75 16.21 20.43
N LEU A 8 2.33 16.11 19.16
CA LEU A 8 0.98 16.48 18.71
C LEU A 8 -0.02 15.38 19.09
N THR A 9 -1.11 15.82 19.70
CA THR A 9 -2.30 14.98 19.94
C THR A 9 -3.50 15.60 19.24
N PHE A 10 -4.29 14.79 18.56
CA PHE A 10 -5.51 15.24 17.88
C PHE A 10 -6.66 14.29 18.14
N GLU A 11 -7.81 14.85 18.53
CA GLU A 11 -9.02 14.10 18.85
C GLU A 11 -10.23 14.67 18.12
N PHE A 12 -11.10 13.78 17.63
CA PHE A 12 -12.46 14.14 17.22
C PHE A 12 -13.43 13.73 18.34
N GLY A 13 -13.90 14.70 19.10
CA GLY A 13 -14.73 14.43 20.26
C GLY A 13 -13.97 13.57 21.28
N ALA A 14 -14.45 12.37 21.55
CA ALA A 14 -13.84 11.42 22.48
C ALA A 14 -12.90 10.42 21.79
N ARG A 15 -12.73 10.52 20.46
CA ARG A 15 -11.90 9.57 19.69
C ARG A 15 -10.53 10.19 19.39
N ALA A 16 -9.51 9.67 20.00
CA ALA A 16 -8.13 10.03 19.67
C ALA A 16 -7.74 9.44 18.30
N ILE A 17 -7.22 10.28 17.44
CA ILE A 17 -6.74 9.93 16.09
C ILE A 17 -5.23 9.67 16.17
N VAL A 18 -4.49 10.56 16.84
CA VAL A 18 -3.05 10.45 17.04
C VAL A 18 -2.70 11.01 18.41
N GLU A 19 -1.74 10.37 19.07
CA GLU A 19 -1.29 10.72 20.42
C GLU A 19 0.23 10.90 20.45
N GLU A 20 0.67 12.05 21.00
CA GLU A 20 2.08 12.38 21.22
C GLU A 20 2.94 12.17 19.97
N ALA A 21 2.42 12.54 18.80
CA ALA A 21 3.11 12.34 17.52
C ALA A 21 4.18 13.41 17.29
N THR A 22 5.39 12.97 16.96
CA THR A 22 6.48 13.83 16.52
C THR A 22 6.93 13.39 15.14
N TRP A 23 6.90 14.33 14.19
CA TRP A 23 7.25 14.06 12.79
C TRP A 23 7.68 15.36 12.12
N HIS A 24 8.87 15.38 11.54
CA HIS A 24 9.42 16.53 10.82
C HIS A 24 9.67 16.18 9.37
N ILE A 25 9.29 17.09 8.48
CA ILE A 25 9.42 16.95 7.02
C ILE A 25 10.54 17.88 6.54
N HIS A 26 11.48 17.30 5.77
CA HIS A 26 12.63 18.03 5.23
C HIS A 26 12.56 18.11 3.69
N PRO A 27 13.22 19.10 3.09
CA PRO A 27 13.27 19.21 1.62
C PRO A 27 13.81 17.94 0.97
N GLY A 28 13.23 17.55 -0.15
CA GLY A 28 13.64 16.38 -0.93
C GLY A 28 13.13 15.04 -0.40
N GLU A 29 12.40 15.02 0.73
CA GLU A 29 11.77 13.81 1.23
C GLU A 29 10.55 13.45 0.38
N ARG A 30 10.43 12.18 0.04
CA ARG A 30 9.25 11.60 -0.61
C ARG A 30 8.67 10.58 0.35
N ILE A 31 7.56 10.94 0.96
CA ILE A 31 6.99 10.25 2.12
C ILE A 31 5.67 9.59 1.73
N GLY A 32 5.56 8.28 1.97
CA GLY A 32 4.29 7.56 1.92
C GLY A 32 3.63 7.58 3.30
N LEU A 33 2.45 8.18 3.42
CA LEU A 33 1.67 8.16 4.65
C LEU A 33 0.68 7.00 4.56
N ILE A 34 0.84 6.00 5.40
CA ILE A 34 0.06 4.76 5.34
C ILE A 34 -0.62 4.44 6.68
N GLY A 35 -1.63 3.58 6.60
CA GLY A 35 -2.45 3.16 7.73
C GLY A 35 -3.79 2.65 7.22
N TYR A 36 -4.52 1.92 8.04
CA TYR A 36 -5.85 1.42 7.69
C TYR A 36 -6.83 2.57 7.42
N ASN A 37 -7.92 2.27 6.73
CA ASN A 37 -8.98 3.25 6.52
C ASN A 37 -9.59 3.68 7.86
N GLY A 38 -9.76 4.99 8.03
CA GLY A 38 -10.27 5.58 9.26
C GLY A 38 -9.22 5.83 10.36
N THR A 39 -7.93 5.56 10.12
CA THR A 39 -6.86 5.85 11.09
C THR A 39 -6.48 7.34 11.16
N GLY A 40 -6.96 8.17 10.22
CA GLY A 40 -6.72 9.60 10.27
C GLY A 40 -5.66 10.12 9.29
N LYS A 41 -5.34 9.39 8.21
CA LYS A 41 -4.38 9.84 7.17
C LYS A 41 -4.72 11.23 6.64
N SER A 42 -5.94 11.40 6.12
CA SER A 42 -6.42 12.70 5.59
C SER A 42 -6.49 13.77 6.68
N THR A 43 -6.79 13.39 7.92
CA THR A 43 -6.79 14.29 9.08
C THR A 43 -5.39 14.84 9.35
N LEU A 44 -4.36 13.99 9.28
CA LEU A 44 -2.96 14.43 9.42
C LEU A 44 -2.55 15.39 8.31
N LEU A 45 -2.98 15.14 7.06
CA LEU A 45 -2.71 16.06 5.95
C LEU A 45 -3.41 17.40 6.19
N LYS A 46 -4.66 17.42 6.67
CA LYS A 46 -5.40 18.65 7.00
C LYS A 46 -4.77 19.41 8.17
N LEU A 47 -4.20 18.71 9.16
CA LEU A 47 -3.40 19.33 10.23
C LEU A 47 -2.15 20.01 9.67
N LEU A 48 -1.38 19.32 8.80
CA LEU A 48 -0.20 19.90 8.14
C LEU A 48 -0.56 21.11 7.27
N ALA A 49 -1.70 21.07 6.59
CA ALA A 49 -2.21 22.18 5.78
C ALA A 49 -2.66 23.37 6.65
N GLY A 50 -2.89 23.15 7.95
CA GLY A 50 -3.39 24.17 8.87
C GLY A 50 -4.91 24.34 8.86
N GLU A 51 -5.64 23.38 8.27
CA GLU A 51 -7.11 23.37 8.26
C GLU A 51 -7.70 22.98 9.62
N TYR A 52 -6.94 22.18 10.39
CA TYR A 52 -7.30 21.78 11.74
C TYR A 52 -6.25 22.25 12.74
N LEU A 53 -6.69 22.51 13.96
CA LEU A 53 -5.80 22.87 15.07
C LEU A 53 -5.60 21.63 15.96
N PRO A 54 -4.37 21.38 16.45
CA PRO A 54 -4.11 20.25 17.34
C PRO A 54 -4.85 20.41 18.68
N SER A 55 -5.22 19.26 19.30
CA SER A 55 -5.80 19.23 20.65
C SER A 55 -4.72 19.50 21.71
N ALA A 56 -3.49 19.04 21.45
CA ALA A 56 -2.31 19.29 22.27
C ALA A 56 -1.05 19.18 21.40
N GLY A 57 0.08 19.70 21.90
CA GLY A 57 1.34 19.75 21.16
C GLY A 57 1.41 20.94 20.21
N THR A 58 2.37 20.92 19.30
CA THR A 58 2.60 22.05 18.39
C THR A 58 2.71 21.60 16.94
N LEU A 59 2.11 22.41 16.06
CA LEU A 59 2.34 22.37 14.62
C LEU A 59 3.47 23.34 14.29
N GLU A 60 4.53 22.86 13.71
CA GLU A 60 5.69 23.65 13.31
C GLU A 60 5.70 23.81 11.79
N LYS A 61 5.84 25.02 11.32
CA LYS A 61 5.92 25.36 9.90
C LYS A 61 6.83 26.59 9.72
N SER A 62 7.76 26.50 8.79
CA SER A 62 8.55 27.67 8.41
C SER A 62 7.62 28.72 7.77
N ARG A 63 7.85 29.99 8.07
CA ARG A 63 7.05 31.13 7.55
C ARG A 63 7.07 31.22 6.02
N THR A 64 8.15 30.75 5.41
CA THR A 64 8.34 30.81 3.95
C THR A 64 7.86 29.56 3.22
N THR A 65 7.50 28.49 3.94
CA THR A 65 7.09 27.22 3.32
C THR A 65 5.72 27.35 2.65
N SER A 66 5.70 27.11 1.33
CA SER A 66 4.47 26.99 0.55
C SER A 66 3.99 25.53 0.60
N ILE A 67 2.69 25.33 0.82
CA ILE A 67 2.07 24.01 0.89
C ILE A 67 1.02 23.90 -0.21
N GLY A 68 1.10 22.83 -1.01
CA GLY A 68 0.05 22.42 -1.94
C GLY A 68 -0.63 21.17 -1.40
N TYR A 69 -1.96 21.17 -1.31
CA TYR A 69 -2.72 20.03 -0.82
C TYR A 69 -3.82 19.65 -1.81
N LEU A 70 -3.63 18.48 -2.44
CA LEU A 70 -4.61 17.92 -3.38
C LEU A 70 -5.50 16.92 -2.61
N HIS A 71 -6.78 17.23 -2.50
CA HIS A 71 -7.78 16.38 -1.84
C HIS A 71 -9.12 16.40 -2.58
N GLN A 72 -9.97 15.41 -2.32
CA GLN A 72 -11.21 15.20 -3.07
C GLN A 72 -12.24 16.35 -2.93
N ASP A 73 -12.23 17.06 -1.81
CA ASP A 73 -13.15 18.19 -1.58
C ASP A 73 -13.00 19.32 -2.61
N LEU A 74 -11.83 19.41 -3.27
CA LEU A 74 -11.57 20.40 -4.33
C LEU A 74 -12.47 20.21 -5.57
N LEU A 75 -13.13 19.06 -5.74
CA LEU A 75 -14.07 18.80 -6.83
C LEU A 75 -15.33 19.68 -6.77
N SER A 76 -15.61 20.33 -5.65
CA SER A 76 -16.68 21.34 -5.53
C SER A 76 -16.40 22.61 -6.34
N PHE A 77 -15.12 22.86 -6.70
CA PHE A 77 -14.73 23.96 -7.56
C PHE A 77 -15.35 23.80 -8.96
N ASP A 78 -15.98 24.83 -9.49
CA ASP A 78 -16.60 24.85 -10.81
C ASP A 78 -16.37 26.19 -11.51
N THR A 79 -16.13 26.15 -12.81
CA THR A 79 -15.84 27.33 -13.61
C THR A 79 -16.10 27.08 -15.10
N GLU A 80 -16.39 28.18 -15.83
CA GLU A 80 -16.52 28.19 -17.30
C GLU A 80 -15.17 28.28 -18.01
N GLU A 81 -14.08 28.54 -17.28
CA GLU A 81 -12.73 28.65 -17.86
C GLU A 81 -12.31 27.29 -18.49
N SER A 82 -11.45 27.39 -19.50
CA SER A 82 -10.86 26.19 -20.11
C SER A 82 -9.92 25.47 -19.12
N ILE A 83 -9.69 24.17 -19.33
CA ILE A 83 -8.77 23.41 -18.46
C ILE A 83 -7.35 24.00 -18.49
N LEU A 84 -6.93 24.54 -19.63
CA LEU A 84 -5.64 25.23 -19.76
C LEU A 84 -5.59 26.46 -18.82
N GLN A 85 -6.63 27.30 -18.85
CA GLN A 85 -6.72 28.49 -17.99
C GLN A 85 -6.74 28.12 -16.49
N VAL A 86 -7.51 27.10 -16.11
CA VAL A 86 -7.58 26.61 -14.73
C VAL A 86 -6.19 26.15 -14.24
N ALA A 87 -5.47 25.39 -15.07
CA ALA A 87 -4.12 24.91 -14.74
C ALA A 87 -3.11 26.07 -14.71
N MET A 88 -3.19 27.02 -15.65
CA MET A 88 -2.38 28.22 -15.70
C MET A 88 -2.58 29.13 -14.48
N GLY A 89 -3.69 28.98 -13.75
CA GLY A 89 -3.90 29.60 -12.45
C GLY A 89 -2.85 29.27 -11.38
N ALA A 90 -1.98 28.30 -11.65
CA ALA A 90 -0.75 28.03 -10.85
C ALA A 90 0.24 29.18 -10.89
N PHE A 91 0.20 30.00 -11.95
CA PHE A 91 1.12 31.10 -12.24
C PHE A 91 0.41 32.44 -12.05
N GLU A 92 -0.25 32.62 -10.93
CA GLU A 92 -1.09 33.80 -10.64
C GLU A 92 -0.34 35.12 -10.87
N ARG A 93 0.94 35.21 -10.42
CA ARG A 93 1.73 36.42 -10.59
C ARG A 93 2.02 36.73 -12.08
N VAL A 94 2.35 35.69 -12.86
CA VAL A 94 2.55 35.82 -14.33
C VAL A 94 1.28 36.34 -14.99
N MET A 95 0.13 35.77 -14.62
CA MET A 95 -1.18 36.17 -15.16
C MET A 95 -1.52 37.63 -14.80
N GLN A 96 -1.19 38.08 -13.60
CA GLN A 96 -1.35 39.46 -13.17
C GLN A 96 -0.45 40.41 -13.98
N VAL A 97 0.83 40.04 -14.10
CA VAL A 97 1.81 40.83 -14.87
C VAL A 97 1.36 40.95 -16.35
N GLN A 98 0.92 39.87 -16.94
CA GLN A 98 0.42 39.87 -18.33
C GLN A 98 -0.77 40.81 -18.50
N LYS A 99 -1.73 40.78 -17.57
CA LYS A 99 -2.90 41.69 -17.60
C LYS A 99 -2.49 43.15 -17.50
N GLU A 100 -1.52 43.47 -16.61
CA GLU A 100 -0.98 44.84 -16.46
C GLU A 100 -0.28 45.30 -17.74
N ILE A 101 0.51 44.39 -18.36
CA ILE A 101 1.18 44.66 -19.66
C ILE A 101 0.15 44.97 -20.73
N ASP A 102 -0.89 44.15 -20.87
CA ASP A 102 -1.95 44.33 -21.87
C ASP A 102 -2.68 45.67 -21.69
N LEU A 103 -3.03 45.99 -20.46
CA LEU A 103 -3.69 47.29 -20.14
C LEU A 103 -2.78 48.47 -20.47
N LEU A 104 -1.51 48.42 -20.05
CA LEU A 104 -0.54 49.51 -20.31
C LEU A 104 -0.25 49.64 -21.81
N THR A 105 -0.25 48.57 -22.58
CA THR A 105 -0.10 48.59 -24.02
C THR A 105 -1.21 49.42 -24.67
N ILE A 106 -2.47 49.17 -24.30
CA ILE A 106 -3.64 49.90 -24.80
C ILE A 106 -3.59 51.38 -24.39
N GLU A 107 -3.11 51.68 -23.14
CA GLU A 107 -3.00 53.02 -22.64
C GLU A 107 -1.86 53.82 -23.33
N LEU A 108 -0.71 53.17 -23.55
CA LEU A 108 0.45 53.79 -24.20
C LEU A 108 0.21 54.05 -25.70
N GLU A 109 -0.67 53.29 -26.35
CA GLU A 109 -1.12 53.60 -27.73
C GLU A 109 -1.88 54.93 -27.80
N LYS A 110 -2.47 55.39 -26.68
CA LYS A 110 -3.32 56.57 -26.65
C LYS A 110 -2.60 57.83 -26.07
N SER A 111 -1.53 57.62 -25.32
CA SER A 111 -0.79 58.75 -24.68
C SER A 111 0.65 58.32 -24.32
N GLU A 112 1.58 59.20 -24.62
CA GLU A 112 3.00 59.04 -24.18
C GLU A 112 3.14 59.51 -22.74
N ASP A 113 3.19 58.57 -21.82
CA ASP A 113 3.41 58.81 -20.37
C ASP A 113 4.68 58.08 -19.92
N GLU A 114 5.69 58.81 -19.58
CA GLU A 114 7.01 58.32 -19.18
C GLU A 114 6.95 57.38 -17.95
N LYS A 115 6.05 57.63 -17.02
CA LYS A 115 5.85 56.75 -15.85
C LYS A 115 5.24 55.43 -16.24
N LYS A 116 4.30 55.42 -17.16
CA LYS A 116 3.69 54.21 -17.69
C LYS A 116 4.68 53.40 -18.52
N LEU A 117 5.52 54.07 -19.29
CA LEU A 117 6.57 53.41 -20.08
C LEU A 117 7.61 52.75 -19.16
N THR A 118 8.01 53.42 -18.07
CA THR A 118 8.90 52.81 -17.07
C THR A 118 8.24 51.56 -16.43
N ARG A 119 7.01 51.71 -15.97
CA ARG A 119 6.26 50.57 -15.40
C ARG A 119 6.13 49.39 -16.38
N PHE A 120 5.84 49.67 -17.66
CA PHE A 120 5.74 48.68 -18.72
C PHE A 120 7.08 47.91 -18.89
N THR A 121 8.21 48.63 -18.90
CA THR A 121 9.56 48.07 -18.99
C THR A 121 9.87 47.15 -17.78
N ASP A 122 9.52 47.62 -16.56
CA ASP A 122 9.68 46.85 -15.33
C ASP A 122 8.88 45.53 -15.37
N LEU A 123 7.64 45.60 -15.89
CA LEU A 123 6.79 44.41 -16.03
C LEU A 123 7.33 43.43 -17.07
N LEU A 124 7.87 43.93 -18.18
CA LEU A 124 8.52 43.06 -19.18
C LEU A 124 9.72 42.33 -18.57
N HIS A 125 10.52 43.07 -17.76
CA HIS A 125 11.64 42.44 -17.06
C HIS A 125 11.16 41.41 -16.02
N GLU A 126 10.10 41.74 -15.28
CA GLU A 126 9.48 40.81 -14.34
C GLU A 126 8.97 39.54 -15.06
N MET A 127 8.36 39.73 -16.24
CA MET A 127 7.89 38.61 -17.09
C MET A 127 9.07 37.69 -17.50
N ASP A 128 10.22 38.24 -17.88
CA ASP A 128 11.42 37.48 -18.22
C ASP A 128 11.95 36.71 -16.98
N VAL A 129 12.02 37.36 -15.83
CA VAL A 129 12.50 36.72 -14.58
C VAL A 129 11.60 35.57 -14.15
N LEU A 130 10.30 35.70 -14.36
CA LEU A 130 9.31 34.66 -14.04
C LEU A 130 9.20 33.58 -15.12
N ASP A 131 9.96 33.68 -16.22
CA ASP A 131 9.85 32.81 -17.39
C ASP A 131 8.40 32.71 -17.90
N GLY A 132 7.71 33.87 -17.86
CA GLY A 132 6.27 33.96 -18.11
C GLY A 132 5.85 33.58 -19.52
N TYR A 133 6.73 33.75 -20.50
CA TYR A 133 6.45 33.43 -21.90
C TYR A 133 6.35 31.90 -22.15
N ASN A 134 6.89 31.08 -21.27
CA ASN A 134 6.90 29.62 -21.38
C ASN A 134 5.80 28.95 -20.54
N VAL A 135 5.00 29.69 -19.80
CA VAL A 135 4.00 29.19 -18.86
C VAL A 135 2.95 28.33 -19.55
N GLU A 136 2.44 28.79 -20.70
CA GLU A 136 1.43 28.06 -21.49
C GLU A 136 1.98 26.69 -21.92
N HIS A 137 3.18 26.66 -22.51
CA HIS A 137 3.82 25.41 -22.97
C HIS A 137 4.08 24.44 -21.81
N LYS A 138 4.60 24.94 -20.68
CA LYS A 138 4.79 24.11 -19.47
C LYS A 138 3.47 23.51 -18.98
N THR A 139 2.40 24.28 -19.03
CA THR A 139 1.07 23.84 -18.62
C THR A 139 0.55 22.77 -19.56
N GLU A 140 0.70 22.97 -20.87
CA GLU A 140 0.33 21.98 -21.90
C GLU A 140 1.08 20.66 -21.69
N ASP A 141 2.40 20.70 -21.45
CA ASP A 141 3.23 19.51 -21.21
C ASP A 141 2.72 18.69 -20.03
N VAL A 142 2.38 19.35 -18.93
CA VAL A 142 1.87 18.68 -17.73
C VAL A 142 0.48 18.08 -18.00
N LEU A 143 -0.41 18.82 -18.66
CA LEU A 143 -1.75 18.33 -19.03
C LEU A 143 -1.67 17.13 -19.99
N HIS A 144 -0.78 17.16 -20.98
CA HIS A 144 -0.53 16.02 -21.88
C HIS A 144 -0.01 14.80 -21.13
N GLY A 145 0.90 15.02 -20.18
CA GLY A 145 1.42 13.95 -19.31
C GLY A 145 0.32 13.28 -18.48
N LEU A 146 -0.71 14.06 -18.11
CA LEU A 146 -1.87 13.56 -17.36
C LEU A 146 -3.00 13.03 -18.29
N GLY A 147 -2.70 12.88 -19.59
CA GLY A 147 -3.58 12.19 -20.55
C GLY A 147 -4.53 13.06 -21.35
N PHE A 148 -4.48 14.40 -21.21
CA PHE A 148 -5.32 15.30 -22.01
C PHE A 148 -4.76 15.42 -23.44
N LYS A 149 -5.65 15.55 -24.40
CA LYS A 149 -5.31 15.79 -25.83
C LYS A 149 -5.27 17.29 -26.10
N GLN A 150 -4.59 17.70 -27.16
CA GLN A 150 -4.55 19.12 -27.59
C GLN A 150 -5.96 19.69 -27.76
N SER A 151 -6.89 18.90 -28.29
CA SER A 151 -8.30 19.31 -28.47
C SER A 151 -9.06 19.56 -27.15
N ASP A 152 -8.59 19.03 -26.06
CA ASP A 152 -9.24 19.18 -24.74
C ASP A 152 -8.88 20.50 -24.06
N LEU A 153 -7.70 21.05 -24.36
CA LEU A 153 -7.10 22.19 -23.65
C LEU A 153 -8.00 23.43 -23.62
N SER A 154 -8.73 23.69 -24.69
CA SER A 154 -9.64 24.83 -24.85
C SER A 154 -11.07 24.57 -24.32
N ARG A 155 -11.38 23.31 -23.92
CA ARG A 155 -12.72 22.95 -23.46
C ARG A 155 -12.96 23.42 -22.01
N PRO A 156 -14.20 23.87 -21.71
CA PRO A 156 -14.55 24.28 -20.34
C PRO A 156 -14.35 23.19 -19.30
N TYR A 157 -13.76 23.56 -18.17
CA TYR A 157 -13.49 22.65 -17.03
C TYR A 157 -14.75 21.89 -16.59
N LYS A 158 -15.89 22.54 -16.54
CA LYS A 158 -17.17 21.95 -16.08
C LYS A 158 -17.67 20.80 -16.96
N GLU A 159 -17.24 20.69 -18.22
CA GLU A 159 -17.64 19.61 -19.14
C GLU A 159 -17.00 18.27 -18.80
N PHE A 160 -15.95 18.28 -17.99
CA PHE A 160 -15.18 17.09 -17.65
C PHE A 160 -15.77 16.36 -16.42
N SER A 161 -15.65 15.03 -16.42
CA SER A 161 -16.02 14.21 -15.26
C SER A 161 -15.13 14.52 -14.05
N GLY A 162 -15.59 14.16 -12.86
CA GLY A 162 -14.85 14.39 -11.61
C GLY A 162 -13.40 13.91 -11.66
N GLY A 163 -13.15 12.72 -12.20
CA GLY A 163 -11.78 12.19 -12.35
C GLY A 163 -10.90 13.03 -13.25
N TRP A 164 -11.43 13.51 -14.38
CA TRP A 164 -10.70 14.40 -15.29
C TRP A 164 -10.49 15.78 -14.67
N ARG A 165 -11.48 16.31 -13.95
CA ARG A 165 -11.33 17.58 -13.19
C ARG A 165 -10.20 17.46 -12.15
N MET A 166 -10.12 16.33 -11.44
CA MET A 166 -9.05 16.06 -10.45
C MET A 166 -7.66 16.09 -11.10
N ARG A 167 -7.53 15.58 -12.36
CA ARG A 167 -6.26 15.66 -13.10
C ARG A 167 -5.86 17.11 -13.42
N VAL A 168 -6.82 17.98 -13.73
CA VAL A 168 -6.55 19.42 -13.98
C VAL A 168 -6.05 20.07 -12.67
N LEU A 169 -6.69 19.77 -11.54
CA LEU A 169 -6.27 20.30 -10.22
C LEU A 169 -4.89 19.75 -9.82
N LEU A 170 -4.61 18.49 -10.15
CA LEU A 170 -3.27 17.90 -9.94
C LEU A 170 -2.23 18.64 -10.80
N ALA A 171 -2.54 18.91 -12.08
CA ALA A 171 -1.66 19.71 -12.95
C ALA A 171 -1.37 21.08 -12.33
N LYS A 172 -2.40 21.77 -11.87
CA LYS A 172 -2.26 23.08 -11.22
C LYS A 172 -1.35 22.99 -9.98
N MET A 173 -1.55 22.00 -9.09
CA MET A 173 -0.73 21.81 -7.89
C MET A 173 0.73 21.52 -8.23
N ILE A 174 0.98 20.67 -9.25
CA ILE A 174 2.32 20.33 -9.74
C ILE A 174 3.03 21.61 -10.27
N LEU A 175 2.32 22.41 -11.05
CA LEU A 175 2.85 23.63 -11.68
C LEU A 175 3.16 24.72 -10.66
N MET A 176 2.41 24.80 -9.56
CA MET A 176 2.69 25.73 -8.43
C MET A 176 4.04 25.47 -7.76
N LYS A 177 4.55 24.24 -7.88
CA LYS A 177 5.84 23.81 -7.28
C LYS A 177 5.97 24.17 -5.80
N PRO A 178 4.98 23.82 -4.95
CA PRO A 178 5.09 24.15 -3.52
C PRO A 178 6.29 23.45 -2.87
N ASP A 179 6.82 24.02 -1.78
CA ASP A 179 7.91 23.41 -1.00
C ASP A 179 7.50 22.06 -0.40
N LEU A 180 6.22 21.93 -0.06
CA LEU A 180 5.60 20.70 0.42
C LEU A 180 4.33 20.41 -0.40
N LEU A 181 4.38 19.35 -1.21
CA LEU A 181 3.25 18.89 -2.01
C LEU A 181 2.62 17.68 -1.30
N MET A 182 1.35 17.80 -0.94
CA MET A 182 0.59 16.73 -0.27
C MET A 182 -0.52 16.25 -1.20
N MET A 183 -0.63 14.93 -1.35
CA MET A 183 -1.62 14.31 -2.25
C MET A 183 -2.34 13.17 -1.55
N ASP A 184 -3.68 13.25 -1.53
CA ASP A 184 -4.55 12.21 -0.96
C ASP A 184 -5.15 11.37 -2.10
N GLU A 185 -4.65 10.14 -2.26
CA GLU A 185 -5.05 9.15 -3.27
C GLU A 185 -4.98 9.69 -4.72
N PRO A 186 -3.85 10.23 -5.17
CA PRO A 186 -3.76 10.82 -6.52
C PRO A 186 -3.93 9.79 -7.64
N THR A 187 -3.62 8.53 -7.41
CA THR A 187 -3.67 7.45 -8.41
C THR A 187 -5.09 6.99 -8.74
N ASN A 188 -6.07 7.25 -7.88
CA ASN A 188 -7.46 6.76 -8.06
C ASN A 188 -8.16 7.28 -9.32
N HIS A 189 -7.67 8.38 -9.90
CA HIS A 189 -8.28 9.02 -11.06
C HIS A 189 -7.38 8.98 -12.29
N LEU A 190 -6.25 8.28 -12.22
CA LEU A 190 -5.25 8.20 -13.29
C LEU A 190 -5.27 6.82 -13.95
N ASP A 191 -5.01 6.79 -15.25
CA ASP A 191 -4.74 5.55 -15.96
C ASP A 191 -3.23 5.20 -15.86
N LEU A 192 -2.87 3.98 -16.23
CA LEU A 192 -1.48 3.49 -16.11
C LEU A 192 -0.45 4.43 -16.76
N PRO A 193 -0.64 4.94 -17.99
CA PRO A 193 0.33 5.89 -18.56
C PRO A 193 0.47 7.19 -17.75
N SER A 194 -0.64 7.73 -17.24
CA SER A 194 -0.62 8.96 -16.41
C SER A 194 0.06 8.71 -15.05
N ILE A 195 -0.14 7.53 -14.46
CA ILE A 195 0.55 7.13 -13.21
C ILE A 195 2.08 7.08 -13.47
N GLU A 196 2.52 6.44 -14.56
CA GLU A 196 3.93 6.34 -14.94
C GLU A 196 4.55 7.71 -15.19
N TRP A 197 3.82 8.60 -15.85
CA TRP A 197 4.26 9.98 -16.07
C TRP A 197 4.42 10.71 -14.73
N LEU A 198 3.44 10.60 -13.85
CA LEU A 198 3.46 11.24 -12.52
C LEU A 198 4.65 10.72 -11.68
N GLU A 199 4.91 9.41 -11.72
CA GLU A 199 6.09 8.81 -11.06
C GLU A 199 7.39 9.49 -11.53
N LYS A 200 7.58 9.54 -12.85
CA LYS A 200 8.79 10.15 -13.46
C LYS A 200 8.92 11.63 -13.06
N TYR A 201 7.83 12.36 -13.04
CA TYR A 201 7.81 13.77 -12.63
C TYR A 201 8.21 13.95 -11.16
N LEU A 202 7.55 13.20 -10.26
CA LEU A 202 7.74 13.35 -8.81
C LEU A 202 9.11 12.86 -8.32
N ILE A 203 9.75 11.92 -9.00
CA ILE A 203 11.12 11.46 -8.67
C ILE A 203 12.10 12.65 -8.74
N HIS A 204 11.88 13.58 -9.65
CA HIS A 204 12.75 14.76 -9.87
C HIS A 204 12.24 16.01 -9.14
N TYR A 205 11.17 15.89 -8.35
CA TYR A 205 10.58 17.02 -7.64
C TYR A 205 11.53 17.53 -6.56
N GLN A 206 11.76 18.85 -6.54
CA GLN A 206 12.77 19.48 -5.66
C GLN A 206 12.26 19.67 -4.22
N GLY A 207 10.96 19.88 -4.05
CA GLY A 207 10.33 20.01 -2.73
C GLY A 207 10.14 18.67 -2.03
N ALA A 208 9.51 18.68 -0.88
CA ALA A 208 9.06 17.44 -0.22
C ALA A 208 7.70 17.03 -0.78
N VAL A 209 7.46 15.73 -0.83
CA VAL A 209 6.18 15.16 -1.26
C VAL A 209 5.66 14.24 -0.17
N VAL A 210 4.39 14.39 0.21
CA VAL A 210 3.69 13.46 1.10
C VAL A 210 2.50 12.87 0.34
N ILE A 211 2.47 11.56 0.23
CA ILE A 211 1.48 10.84 -0.57
C ILE A 211 0.74 9.83 0.30
N VAL A 212 -0.58 9.91 0.30
CA VAL A 212 -1.46 8.81 0.72
C VAL A 212 -1.83 8.05 -0.55
N SER A 213 -1.54 6.76 -0.61
CA SER A 213 -1.94 5.91 -1.74
C SER A 213 -2.10 4.47 -1.30
N HIS A 214 -2.99 3.77 -1.97
CA HIS A 214 -3.18 2.33 -1.83
C HIS A 214 -2.43 1.53 -2.92
N ASP A 215 -1.81 2.20 -3.89
CA ASP A 215 -0.97 1.56 -4.93
C ASP A 215 0.43 1.28 -4.37
N LYS A 216 0.69 0.02 -4.04
CA LYS A 216 1.99 -0.44 -3.50
C LYS A 216 3.14 -0.22 -4.47
N PHE A 217 2.93 -0.44 -5.78
CA PHE A 217 3.95 -0.21 -6.81
C PHE A 217 4.33 1.26 -6.92
N PHE A 218 3.31 2.14 -6.87
CA PHE A 218 3.53 3.59 -6.87
C PHE A 218 4.36 4.01 -5.66
N LEU A 219 3.98 3.58 -4.46
CA LEU A 219 4.72 3.89 -3.24
C LEU A 219 6.15 3.33 -3.29
N ASP A 220 6.33 2.09 -3.76
CA ASP A 220 7.65 1.45 -3.78
C ASP A 220 8.65 2.18 -4.68
N ARG A 221 8.17 2.72 -5.82
CA ARG A 221 9.00 3.48 -6.76
C ARG A 221 9.22 4.92 -6.32
N MET A 222 8.21 5.51 -5.69
CA MET A 222 8.17 6.96 -5.41
C MET A 222 8.84 7.35 -4.11
N VAL A 223 8.60 6.59 -3.02
CA VAL A 223 8.92 7.06 -1.68
C VAL A 223 10.30 6.61 -1.21
N ASN A 224 10.94 7.44 -0.40
CA ASN A 224 12.18 7.13 0.29
C ASN A 224 11.98 7.06 1.82
N LYS A 225 10.76 7.31 2.28
CA LYS A 225 10.39 7.25 3.68
C LYS A 225 8.91 6.87 3.79
N ILE A 226 8.57 5.99 4.73
CA ILE A 226 7.18 5.63 5.07
C ILE A 226 6.89 6.14 6.48
N VAL A 227 5.72 6.76 6.65
CA VAL A 227 5.17 7.13 7.96
C VAL A 227 3.88 6.35 8.13
N GLU A 228 3.85 5.47 9.12
CA GLU A 228 2.67 4.63 9.40
C GLU A 228 1.91 5.15 10.61
N ILE A 229 0.59 5.26 10.48
CA ILE A 229 -0.30 5.46 11.63
C ILE A 229 -0.68 4.07 12.16
N TYR A 230 -0.15 3.71 13.34
CA TYR A 230 -0.37 2.42 13.98
C TYR A 230 -0.64 2.63 15.48
N GLN A 231 -1.77 2.13 15.95
CA GLN A 231 -2.19 2.26 17.36
C GLN A 231 -2.09 3.73 17.86
N ARG A 232 -2.58 4.69 17.05
CA ARG A 232 -2.60 6.14 17.32
C ARG A 232 -1.21 6.80 17.41
N LYS A 233 -0.15 6.09 17.07
CA LYS A 233 1.23 6.60 17.02
C LYS A 233 1.74 6.67 15.59
N LEU A 234 2.71 7.54 15.36
CA LEU A 234 3.42 7.61 14.08
C LEU A 234 4.71 6.79 14.17
N ILE A 235 4.86 5.86 13.24
CA ILE A 235 6.07 5.03 13.12
C ILE A 235 6.74 5.38 11.79
N ILE A 236 8.02 5.74 11.86
CA ILE A 236 8.79 6.19 10.69
C ILE A 236 9.74 5.08 10.23
N TYR A 237 9.66 4.74 8.95
CA TYR A 237 10.54 3.78 8.30
C TYR A 237 11.34 4.50 7.22
N SER A 238 12.67 4.47 7.29
CA SER A 238 13.57 5.14 6.34
C SER A 238 13.89 4.22 5.17
N GLY A 239 12.94 4.10 4.25
CA GLY A 239 13.05 3.25 3.06
C GLY A 239 11.77 3.31 2.23
N ASN A 240 11.74 2.51 1.17
CA ASN A 240 10.59 2.38 0.27
C ASN A 240 9.53 1.42 0.86
N TYR A 241 8.48 1.15 0.09
CA TYR A 241 7.37 0.30 0.56
C TYR A 241 7.81 -1.14 0.83
N SER A 242 8.65 -1.73 -0.02
CA SER A 242 9.21 -3.09 0.18
C SER A 242 10.05 -3.19 1.45
N TYR A 243 10.83 -2.16 1.77
CA TYR A 243 11.59 -2.07 3.03
C TYR A 243 10.64 -2.03 4.23
N TYR A 244 9.61 -1.18 4.15
CA TYR A 244 8.59 -1.05 5.19
C TYR A 244 7.91 -2.40 5.49
N GLU A 245 7.49 -3.16 4.47
CA GLU A 245 6.82 -4.46 4.67
C GLU A 245 7.69 -5.42 5.51
N LYS A 246 8.97 -5.50 5.18
CA LYS A 246 9.94 -6.36 5.91
C LYS A 246 10.14 -5.88 7.35
N GLU A 247 10.37 -4.60 7.53
CA GLU A 247 10.61 -3.99 8.86
C GLU A 247 9.39 -4.08 9.76
N LYS A 248 8.21 -3.89 9.20
CA LYS A 248 6.94 -4.02 9.94
C LYS A 248 6.78 -5.43 10.50
N LEU A 249 7.05 -6.48 9.71
CA LEU A 249 6.98 -7.87 10.18
C LEU A 249 7.93 -8.10 11.35
N ILE A 250 9.18 -7.66 11.22
CA ILE A 250 10.19 -7.77 12.28
C ILE A 250 9.72 -7.03 13.55
N ARG A 251 9.23 -5.80 13.39
CA ARG A 251 8.75 -4.97 14.51
C ARG A 251 7.55 -5.61 15.21
N MET A 252 6.61 -6.16 14.46
CA MET A 252 5.45 -6.86 15.03
C MET A 252 5.86 -8.11 15.81
N GLU A 253 6.80 -8.89 15.28
CA GLU A 253 7.35 -10.06 16.01
C GLU A 253 8.04 -9.64 17.31
N MET A 254 8.84 -8.57 17.26
CA MET A 254 9.51 -8.01 18.44
C MET A 254 8.49 -7.57 19.49
N GLN A 255 7.48 -6.81 19.07
CA GLN A 255 6.43 -6.31 19.98
C GLN A 255 5.66 -7.48 20.60
N GLN A 256 5.31 -8.51 19.81
CA GLN A 256 4.61 -9.69 20.30
C GLN A 256 5.46 -10.46 21.32
N ARG A 257 6.75 -10.67 21.03
CA ARG A 257 7.68 -11.33 21.98
C ARG A 257 7.82 -10.51 23.28
N ALA A 258 7.93 -9.19 23.18
CA ALA A 258 8.00 -8.31 24.35
C ALA A 258 6.73 -8.40 25.19
N PHE A 259 5.56 -8.41 24.53
CA PHE A 259 4.25 -8.58 25.19
C PHE A 259 4.18 -9.94 25.91
N ASP A 260 4.49 -11.03 25.23
CA ASP A 260 4.43 -12.39 25.78
C ASP A 260 5.34 -12.52 27.00
N ASN A 261 6.59 -12.03 26.91
CA ASN A 261 7.56 -12.03 28.00
C ASN A 261 7.05 -11.21 29.19
N GLN A 262 6.48 -10.04 28.95
CA GLN A 262 5.91 -9.19 30.00
C GLN A 262 4.70 -9.87 30.66
N GLN A 263 3.83 -10.51 29.87
CA GLN A 263 2.66 -11.24 30.41
C GLN A 263 3.09 -12.42 31.30
N ASP A 264 4.10 -13.17 30.87
CA ASP A 264 4.66 -14.26 31.69
C ASP A 264 5.24 -13.74 32.99
N PHE A 265 5.99 -12.63 32.94
CA PHE A 265 6.55 -11.98 34.15
C PHE A 265 5.39 -11.52 35.07
N ILE A 266 4.38 -10.85 34.54
CA ILE A 266 3.21 -10.39 35.32
C ILE A 266 2.54 -11.61 36.00
N ARG A 267 2.27 -12.68 35.25
CA ARG A 267 1.66 -13.92 35.77
C ARG A 267 2.49 -14.54 36.91
N GLN A 268 3.82 -14.55 36.79
CA GLN A 268 4.71 -15.04 37.82
C GLN A 268 4.63 -14.18 39.09
N GLN A 269 4.62 -12.85 38.93
CA GLN A 269 4.52 -11.93 40.08
C GLN A 269 3.15 -12.03 40.77
N GLU A 270 2.05 -12.15 39.98
CA GLU A 270 0.70 -12.35 40.49
C GLU A 270 0.60 -13.65 41.32
N ARG A 271 1.15 -14.77 40.82
CA ARG A 271 1.22 -16.04 41.54
C ARG A 271 2.00 -15.89 42.86
N PHE A 272 3.08 -15.12 42.87
CA PHE A 272 3.87 -14.82 44.07
C PHE A 272 2.99 -14.04 45.06
N ILE A 273 2.31 -12.99 44.63
CA ILE A 273 1.44 -12.17 45.47
C ILE A 273 0.32 -13.04 46.06
N GLU A 274 -0.34 -13.84 45.23
CA GLU A 274 -1.43 -14.72 45.67
C GLU A 274 -0.99 -15.72 46.74
N ARG A 275 0.20 -16.33 46.55
CA ARG A 275 0.76 -17.32 47.50
C ARG A 275 1.17 -16.72 48.84
N PHE A 276 1.65 -15.47 48.86
CA PHE A 276 2.23 -14.85 50.04
C PHE A 276 1.40 -13.74 50.70
N LYS A 277 0.32 -13.26 50.04
CA LYS A 277 -0.58 -12.21 50.53
C LYS A 277 -1.17 -12.55 51.94
N ALA A 278 -1.49 -13.82 52.19
CA ALA A 278 -2.11 -14.28 53.41
C ALA A 278 -1.08 -14.57 54.55
N LYS A 279 0.23 -14.59 54.28
CA LYS A 279 1.26 -14.89 55.27
C LYS A 279 1.82 -13.61 55.91
N ALA A 280 1.56 -13.39 57.17
CA ALA A 280 1.95 -12.16 57.91
C ALA A 280 3.41 -11.77 57.74
N SER A 281 4.32 -12.74 57.75
CA SER A 281 5.79 -12.52 57.63
C SER A 281 6.21 -12.06 56.22
N LYS A 282 5.37 -12.27 55.17
CA LYS A 282 5.68 -11.93 53.77
C LYS A 282 4.69 -10.97 53.14
N ALA A 283 3.68 -10.53 53.89
CA ALA A 283 2.64 -9.62 53.36
C ALA A 283 3.20 -8.28 52.89
N ALA A 284 4.16 -7.71 53.59
CA ALA A 284 4.86 -6.45 53.20
C ALA A 284 5.63 -6.63 51.87
N GLN A 285 6.25 -7.79 51.70
CA GLN A 285 6.97 -8.13 50.45
C GLN A 285 5.99 -8.27 49.26
N ALA A 286 4.85 -8.96 49.46
CA ALA A 286 3.80 -9.10 48.47
C ALA A 286 3.20 -7.73 48.08
N GLN A 287 2.97 -6.82 49.03
CA GLN A 287 2.53 -5.44 48.78
C GLN A 287 3.57 -4.64 47.95
N SER A 288 4.86 -4.82 48.27
CA SER A 288 5.92 -4.14 47.50
C SER A 288 5.93 -4.61 46.02
N VAL A 289 5.75 -5.92 45.82
CA VAL A 289 5.64 -6.50 44.43
C VAL A 289 4.40 -5.96 43.73
N GLN A 290 3.26 -5.90 44.42
CA GLN A 290 2.02 -5.34 43.87
C GLN A 290 2.22 -3.89 43.39
N LYS A 291 2.81 -3.03 44.25
CA LYS A 291 3.11 -1.62 43.89
C LYS A 291 4.06 -1.49 42.71
N ARG A 292 4.98 -2.44 42.50
CA ARG A 292 5.85 -2.48 41.34
C ARG A 292 5.07 -2.87 40.11
N LEU A 293 4.19 -3.88 40.18
CA LEU A 293 3.32 -4.28 39.05
C LEU A 293 2.39 -3.15 38.62
N ASP A 294 1.84 -2.39 39.58
CA ASP A 294 0.95 -1.26 39.30
C ASP A 294 1.63 -0.10 38.55
N LYS A 295 2.96 -0.03 38.62
CA LYS A 295 3.79 0.99 37.99
C LYS A 295 4.41 0.55 36.66
N ILE A 296 4.26 -0.71 36.27
CA ILE A 296 4.84 -1.22 35.01
C ILE A 296 4.03 -0.65 33.85
N ASP A 297 4.73 0.01 32.91
CA ASP A 297 4.18 0.39 31.63
C ASP A 297 3.87 -0.88 30.81
N ARG A 298 2.60 -1.10 30.52
CA ARG A 298 2.16 -2.31 29.83
C ARG A 298 2.46 -2.23 28.36
N VAL A 299 3.17 -3.23 27.85
CA VAL A 299 3.38 -3.41 26.41
C VAL A 299 2.02 -3.75 25.78
N GLU A 300 1.65 -3.05 24.74
CA GLU A 300 0.44 -3.38 23.97
C GLU A 300 0.71 -4.61 23.10
N GLU A 301 -0.25 -5.52 23.06
CA GLU A 301 -0.20 -6.67 22.17
C GLU A 301 0.00 -6.18 20.73
N ALA A 302 0.86 -6.86 19.98
CA ALA A 302 1.01 -6.57 18.54
C ALA A 302 -0.30 -6.93 17.87
N SER A 303 -1.21 -5.97 17.78
CA SER A 303 -2.50 -6.19 17.15
C SER A 303 -2.34 -6.13 15.63
N ILE A 304 -2.59 -7.24 14.99
CA ILE A 304 -3.10 -7.19 13.64
C ILE A 304 -4.46 -6.50 13.84
N GLU A 305 -4.55 -5.23 13.52
CA GLU A 305 -5.76 -4.42 13.75
C GLU A 305 -7.00 -5.01 13.07
N ARG A 306 -6.82 -6.06 12.28
CA ARG A 306 -7.90 -6.89 11.71
C ARG A 306 -7.46 -8.35 11.67
N PRO A 307 -8.33 -9.27 12.10
CA PRO A 307 -8.01 -10.69 12.07
C PRO A 307 -7.75 -11.17 10.63
N ASN A 308 -6.97 -12.24 10.48
CA ASN A 308 -6.73 -12.92 9.19
C ASN A 308 -8.04 -13.50 8.67
N MET A 309 -8.83 -12.67 8.01
CA MET A 309 -10.03 -13.08 7.32
C MET A 309 -9.64 -13.65 5.96
N ARG A 310 -10.40 -14.62 5.49
CA ARG A 310 -10.19 -15.23 4.16
C ARG A 310 -11.48 -15.13 3.37
N ILE A 311 -11.37 -14.63 2.16
CA ILE A 311 -12.45 -14.66 1.18
C ILE A 311 -12.26 -15.96 0.39
N ASN A 312 -13.28 -16.81 0.36
CA ASN A 312 -13.26 -18.03 -0.46
C ASN A 312 -14.38 -17.94 -1.49
N PHE A 313 -13.97 -17.92 -2.75
CA PHE A 313 -14.90 -18.12 -3.87
C PHE A 313 -15.22 -19.59 -4.02
N SER A 314 -16.46 -19.90 -4.32
CA SER A 314 -16.89 -21.26 -4.68
C SER A 314 -17.56 -21.24 -6.05
N VAL A 315 -17.32 -22.26 -6.83
CA VAL A 315 -17.89 -22.44 -8.17
C VAL A 315 -18.84 -23.64 -8.11
N ASP A 316 -20.08 -23.48 -8.49
CA ASP A 316 -21.08 -24.58 -8.46
C ASP A 316 -20.99 -25.51 -9.68
N LYS A 317 -20.61 -24.95 -10.84
CA LYS A 317 -20.57 -25.72 -12.11
C LYS A 317 -19.27 -25.49 -12.84
N THR A 318 -18.71 -26.54 -13.38
CA THR A 318 -17.53 -26.45 -14.27
C THR A 318 -17.99 -26.05 -15.67
N PRO A 319 -17.53 -24.90 -16.21
CA PRO A 319 -17.87 -24.50 -17.57
C PRO A 319 -17.12 -25.33 -18.62
N GLY A 320 -17.54 -25.23 -19.89
CA GLY A 320 -16.84 -25.81 -21.03
C GLY A 320 -15.40 -25.26 -21.17
N LYS A 321 -14.65 -25.73 -22.18
CA LYS A 321 -13.27 -25.24 -22.42
C LYS A 321 -13.25 -23.74 -22.76
N ILE A 322 -14.23 -23.31 -23.58
CA ILE A 322 -14.36 -21.90 -24.01
C ILE A 322 -15.50 -21.22 -23.28
N UNK A 323 -15.22 -19.90 -22.64
CA UNK A 323 -15.99 -19.17 -21.94
C UNK A 323 -16.74 -18.21 -22.63
N UNK A 324 -16.27 -17.30 -23.66
CA UNK A 324 -16.72 -16.39 -24.34
C UNK A 324 -16.03 -16.42 -25.45
N SER A 325 -16.70 -16.26 -26.68
CA SER A 325 -16.11 -16.06 -28.01
C SER A 325 -16.69 -14.78 -28.62
N LEU A 326 -15.85 -13.88 -29.03
CA LEU A 326 -16.18 -12.62 -29.71
C LEU A 326 -15.65 -12.73 -31.15
N LYS A 327 -16.51 -12.45 -32.13
CA LYS A 327 -16.13 -12.50 -33.56
C LYS A 327 -16.61 -11.24 -34.29
N ASN A 328 -15.69 -10.63 -35.01
CA ASN A 328 -15.94 -9.41 -35.79
C ASN A 328 -16.60 -8.32 -34.93
N LEU A 329 -16.19 -8.22 -33.67
CA LEU A 329 -16.78 -7.27 -32.73
C LEU A 329 -16.47 -5.83 -33.17
N THR A 330 -17.49 -5.03 -33.36
CA THR A 330 -17.35 -3.62 -33.71
C THR A 330 -18.24 -2.77 -32.81
N LYS A 331 -17.67 -1.68 -32.27
CA LYS A 331 -18.41 -0.70 -31.47
C LYS A 331 -17.89 0.71 -31.73
N LYS A 332 -18.81 1.61 -32.05
CA LYS A 332 -18.52 3.05 -32.25
C LYS A 332 -19.51 3.91 -31.44
N PHE A 333 -19.06 5.04 -30.97
CA PHE A 333 -19.91 6.12 -30.42
C PHE A 333 -19.73 7.36 -31.27
N GLY A 334 -20.68 7.59 -32.18
CA GLY A 334 -20.53 8.63 -33.21
C GLY A 334 -19.32 8.33 -34.08
N GLU A 335 -18.35 9.23 -34.12
CA GLU A 335 -17.12 9.08 -34.89
C GLU A 335 -15.99 8.36 -34.11
N ILE A 336 -16.21 8.13 -32.81
CA ILE A 336 -15.19 7.49 -31.99
C ILE A 336 -15.32 5.96 -32.08
N GLU A 337 -14.31 5.33 -32.64
CA GLU A 337 -14.19 3.89 -32.80
C GLU A 337 -13.53 3.31 -31.56
N ILE A 338 -14.24 2.41 -30.89
CA ILE A 338 -13.77 1.75 -29.65
C ILE A 338 -13.10 0.42 -30.01
N VAL A 339 -13.82 -0.41 -30.76
CA VAL A 339 -13.35 -1.71 -31.23
C VAL A 339 -13.80 -1.86 -32.70
N ASP A 340 -12.93 -2.39 -33.54
CA ASP A 340 -13.19 -2.58 -34.97
C ASP A 340 -12.83 -3.99 -35.42
N ALA A 341 -13.86 -4.77 -35.78
CA ALA A 341 -13.73 -6.15 -36.27
C ALA A 341 -12.74 -6.96 -35.46
N ALA A 342 -12.88 -6.91 -34.12
CA ALA A 342 -11.98 -7.60 -33.20
C ALA A 342 -12.49 -9.01 -32.89
N ASP A 343 -11.57 -9.96 -32.86
CA ASP A 343 -11.81 -11.34 -32.44
C ASP A 343 -11.10 -11.58 -31.11
N ALA A 344 -11.76 -12.28 -30.20
CA ALA A 344 -11.15 -12.67 -28.92
C ALA A 344 -11.86 -13.89 -28.32
N GLU A 345 -11.12 -14.70 -27.59
CA GLU A 345 -11.64 -15.90 -26.98
C GLU A 345 -11.17 -16.03 -25.53
N ILE A 346 -12.09 -16.38 -24.65
CA ILE A 346 -11.79 -16.60 -23.22
C ILE A 346 -11.92 -18.09 -22.94
N GLU A 347 -10.84 -18.70 -22.48
CA GLU A 347 -10.79 -20.11 -22.11
C GLU A 347 -11.02 -20.29 -20.59
N ARG A 348 -11.36 -21.51 -20.20
CA ARG A 348 -11.52 -21.88 -18.79
C ARG A 348 -10.18 -21.71 -18.06
N GLY A 349 -10.19 -21.01 -16.93
CA GLY A 349 -9.00 -20.72 -16.13
C GLY A 349 -8.28 -19.43 -16.53
N ASP A 350 -8.75 -18.76 -17.59
CA ASP A 350 -8.21 -17.44 -17.97
C ASP A 350 -8.57 -16.41 -16.90
N LYS A 351 -7.56 -15.71 -16.43
CA LYS A 351 -7.68 -14.54 -15.56
C LYS A 351 -7.09 -13.35 -16.31
N ILE A 352 -7.98 -12.62 -16.98
CA ILE A 352 -7.60 -11.59 -17.97
C ILE A 352 -7.63 -10.21 -17.30
N ALA A 353 -6.55 -9.46 -17.41
CA ALA A 353 -6.58 -8.02 -17.13
C ALA A 353 -6.68 -7.25 -18.43
N LEU A 354 -7.69 -6.41 -18.54
CA LEU A 354 -7.93 -5.51 -19.68
C LEU A 354 -7.31 -4.15 -19.34
N ILE A 355 -6.22 -3.82 -20.01
CA ILE A 355 -5.42 -2.63 -19.72
C ILE A 355 -5.41 -1.63 -20.90
N GLY A 356 -4.99 -0.41 -20.63
CA GLY A 356 -4.91 0.67 -21.62
C GLY A 356 -5.32 2.02 -21.03
N ALA A 357 -5.09 3.08 -21.80
CA ALA A 357 -5.42 4.45 -21.43
C ALA A 357 -6.94 4.64 -21.19
N ASN A 358 -7.28 5.66 -20.43
CA ASN A 358 -8.68 6.02 -20.18
C ASN A 358 -9.34 6.48 -21.48
N GLY A 359 -10.61 6.15 -21.65
CA GLY A 359 -11.38 6.46 -22.85
C GLY A 359 -11.15 5.52 -24.03
N LYS A 360 -10.31 4.49 -23.88
CA LYS A 360 -10.06 3.48 -24.93
C LYS A 360 -11.08 2.33 -24.93
N GLY A 361 -12.16 2.43 -24.17
CA GLY A 361 -13.29 1.52 -24.27
C GLY A 361 -13.20 0.26 -23.39
N LYS A 362 -12.32 0.22 -22.38
CA LYS A 362 -12.18 -0.93 -21.47
C LYS A 362 -13.52 -1.35 -20.83
N SER A 363 -14.17 -0.41 -20.14
CA SER A 363 -15.49 -0.65 -19.52
C SER A 363 -16.59 -0.92 -20.55
N THR A 364 -16.48 -0.34 -21.75
CA THR A 364 -17.41 -0.61 -22.86
C THR A 364 -17.29 -2.08 -23.31
N LEU A 365 -16.08 -2.57 -23.49
CA LEU A 365 -15.83 -3.98 -23.86
C LEU A 365 -16.36 -4.91 -22.77
N LEU A 366 -16.13 -4.58 -21.48
CA LEU A 366 -16.68 -5.37 -20.38
C LEU A 366 -18.22 -5.39 -20.39
N ARG A 367 -18.88 -4.25 -20.68
CA ARG A 367 -20.34 -4.16 -20.80
C ARG A 367 -20.88 -4.93 -22.01
N ILE A 368 -20.14 -4.96 -23.14
CA ILE A 368 -20.48 -5.79 -24.30
C ILE A 368 -20.44 -7.29 -23.90
N ILE A 369 -19.38 -7.72 -23.24
CA ILE A 369 -19.25 -9.11 -22.76
C ILE A 369 -20.42 -9.46 -21.81
N ALA A 370 -20.81 -8.53 -20.95
CA ALA A 370 -21.94 -8.69 -19.99
C ALA A 370 -23.34 -8.50 -20.61
N ASP A 371 -23.46 -8.33 -21.92
CA ASP A 371 -24.73 -8.08 -22.65
C ASP A 371 -25.46 -6.81 -22.18
N ARG A 372 -24.70 -5.78 -21.82
CA ARG A 372 -25.26 -4.51 -21.30
C ARG A 372 -24.98 -3.32 -22.22
N GLU A 373 -24.45 -3.59 -23.42
CA GLU A 373 -24.12 -2.57 -24.41
C GLU A 373 -24.32 -3.14 -25.80
N THR A 374 -24.88 -2.34 -26.70
CA THR A 374 -25.11 -2.72 -28.11
C THR A 374 -23.79 -2.76 -28.89
N PHE A 375 -23.68 -3.65 -29.85
CA PHE A 375 -22.49 -3.85 -30.67
C PHE A 375 -22.88 -4.52 -32.01
N ASP A 376 -21.97 -4.51 -32.97
CA ASP A 376 -22.04 -5.29 -34.19
C ASP A 376 -21.06 -6.46 -34.12
N GLY A 377 -21.44 -7.63 -34.67
CA GLY A 377 -20.65 -8.86 -34.62
C GLY A 377 -21.33 -9.94 -33.80
N GLU A 378 -20.55 -10.94 -33.39
CA GLU A 378 -21.06 -12.09 -32.63
C GLU A 378 -20.42 -12.18 -31.25
N ARG A 379 -21.25 -12.43 -30.26
CA ARG A 379 -20.83 -12.76 -28.91
C ARG A 379 -21.55 -14.03 -28.45
N ASN A 380 -20.80 -15.06 -28.16
CA ASN A 380 -21.35 -16.38 -27.82
C ASN A 380 -20.78 -16.90 -26.50
N TRP A 381 -21.67 -17.18 -25.55
CA TRP A 381 -21.32 -17.87 -24.30
C TRP A 381 -21.14 -19.37 -24.55
N GLY A 382 -20.17 -19.95 -23.88
CA GLY A 382 -19.94 -21.37 -23.85
C GLY A 382 -20.95 -22.13 -22.97
N HIS A 383 -20.82 -23.44 -22.97
CA HIS A 383 -21.71 -24.31 -22.20
C HIS A 383 -21.47 -24.17 -20.68
N ASN A 384 -22.55 -24.12 -19.90
CA ASN A 384 -22.52 -24.03 -18.42
C ASN A 384 -21.82 -22.79 -17.86
N VAL A 385 -21.84 -21.67 -18.55
CA VAL A 385 -21.27 -20.43 -18.03
C VAL A 385 -22.33 -19.73 -17.18
N ASP A 386 -22.00 -19.52 -15.91
CA ASP A 386 -22.76 -18.69 -14.96
C ASP A 386 -21.93 -17.44 -14.70
N GLU A 387 -22.39 -16.29 -15.14
CA GLU A 387 -21.67 -15.02 -15.08
C GLU A 387 -22.07 -14.16 -13.88
N SER A 388 -21.15 -13.35 -13.40
CA SER A 388 -21.43 -12.27 -12.46
C SER A 388 -20.63 -11.03 -12.86
N PHE A 389 -21.28 -9.87 -12.87
CA PHE A 389 -20.67 -8.61 -13.30
C PHE A 389 -20.69 -7.61 -12.15
N TYR A 390 -19.54 -7.06 -11.84
CA TYR A 390 -19.39 -5.92 -10.95
C TYR A 390 -18.96 -4.71 -11.75
N ALA A 391 -19.74 -3.64 -11.66
CA ALA A 391 -19.42 -2.33 -12.23
C ALA A 391 -19.91 -1.23 -11.28
N GLN A 392 -19.24 -0.11 -11.30
CA GLN A 392 -19.56 1.03 -10.45
C GLN A 392 -21.00 1.51 -10.58
N HIS A 393 -21.61 1.36 -11.76
CA HIS A 393 -23.02 1.72 -12.02
C HIS A 393 -24.04 0.74 -11.42
N GLN A 394 -23.60 -0.43 -10.92
CA GLN A 394 -24.52 -1.41 -10.29
C GLN A 394 -25.00 -1.00 -8.90
N LEU A 395 -24.48 0.10 -8.37
CA LEU A 395 -24.97 0.66 -7.10
C LEU A 395 -26.48 0.98 -7.13
N GLU A 396 -26.99 1.26 -8.33
CA GLU A 396 -28.42 1.57 -8.58
C GLU A 396 -29.33 0.33 -8.43
N HIS A 397 -28.76 -0.88 -8.51
CA HIS A 397 -29.50 -2.13 -8.40
C HIS A 397 -29.59 -2.66 -6.98
N LEU A 398 -28.91 -2.01 -6.03
CA LEU A 398 -29.02 -2.36 -4.60
C LEU A 398 -30.39 -1.93 -4.06
N LYS A 399 -31.01 -2.78 -3.26
CA LYS A 399 -32.31 -2.51 -2.66
C LYS A 399 -32.17 -1.57 -1.45
N LEU A 400 -32.48 -0.30 -1.65
CA LEU A 400 -32.22 0.78 -0.68
C LEU A 400 -32.86 0.55 0.70
N GLU A 401 -33.95 -0.17 0.79
CA GLU A 401 -34.69 -0.43 2.04
C GLU A 401 -34.12 -1.63 2.82
N TYR A 402 -33.34 -2.49 2.17
CA TYR A 402 -32.69 -3.65 2.82
C TYR A 402 -31.51 -3.18 3.66
N ASN A 403 -31.18 -3.96 4.69
CA ASN A 403 -29.89 -3.82 5.36
C ASN A 403 -28.81 -4.55 4.56
N ILE A 404 -27.53 -4.36 4.93
CA ILE A 404 -26.39 -4.93 4.19
C ILE A 404 -26.46 -6.47 4.17
N LEU A 405 -26.81 -7.09 5.29
CA LEU A 405 -26.90 -8.56 5.41
C LEU A 405 -28.03 -9.12 4.53
N GLU A 406 -29.22 -8.49 4.59
CA GLU A 406 -30.38 -8.84 3.74
C GLU A 406 -30.03 -8.76 2.25
N GLU A 407 -29.29 -7.72 1.85
CA GLU A 407 -28.89 -7.54 0.44
C GLU A 407 -27.97 -8.69 -0.02
N LEU A 408 -27.04 -9.11 0.82
CA LEU A 408 -26.16 -10.25 0.50
C LEU A 408 -26.95 -11.57 0.40
N GLN A 409 -27.94 -11.78 1.24
CA GLN A 409 -28.81 -12.96 1.17
C GLN A 409 -29.53 -13.08 -0.18
N THR A 410 -29.81 -11.95 -0.86
CA THR A 410 -30.44 -11.96 -2.21
C THR A 410 -29.55 -12.51 -3.31
N ALA A 411 -28.24 -12.69 -3.08
CA ALA A 411 -27.33 -13.26 -4.08
C ALA A 411 -27.48 -14.77 -4.30
N GLY A 412 -28.43 -15.39 -3.58
CA GLY A 412 -28.77 -16.81 -3.78
C GLY A 412 -27.74 -17.78 -3.21
N SER A 413 -26.77 -17.31 -2.44
CA SER A 413 -25.79 -18.18 -1.79
C SER A 413 -26.44 -18.95 -0.62
N LYS A 414 -25.99 -20.17 -0.38
CA LYS A 414 -26.43 -20.99 0.76
C LYS A 414 -25.58 -20.72 2.01
N LYS A 415 -24.90 -19.58 2.06
CA LYS A 415 -24.03 -19.21 3.17
C LYS A 415 -24.85 -18.82 4.41
N THR A 416 -24.35 -19.20 5.56
CA THR A 416 -24.91 -18.81 6.85
C THR A 416 -24.68 -17.32 7.12
N ASP A 417 -25.47 -16.73 7.99
CA ASP A 417 -25.30 -15.31 8.40
C ASP A 417 -23.87 -15.05 8.93
N MET A 418 -23.28 -16.01 9.63
CA MET A 418 -21.91 -15.91 10.14
C MET A 418 -20.90 -15.81 8.98
N GLU A 419 -21.06 -16.63 7.96
CA GLU A 419 -20.20 -16.60 6.77
C GLU A 419 -20.35 -15.28 5.99
N LEU A 420 -21.58 -14.79 5.86
CA LEU A 420 -21.88 -13.50 5.22
C LEU A 420 -21.26 -12.34 6.01
N ARG A 421 -21.36 -12.35 7.34
CA ARG A 421 -20.72 -11.37 8.22
C ARG A 421 -19.20 -11.43 8.10
N THR A 422 -18.62 -12.62 7.93
CA THR A 422 -17.17 -12.80 7.72
C THR A 422 -16.73 -12.16 6.39
N VAL A 423 -17.46 -12.40 5.31
CA VAL A 423 -17.21 -11.76 4.01
C VAL A 423 -17.31 -10.23 4.14
N LEU A 424 -18.37 -9.74 4.79
CA LEU A 424 -18.57 -8.30 5.02
C LEU A 424 -17.43 -7.68 5.84
N GLY A 425 -16.89 -8.42 6.81
CA GLY A 425 -15.71 -8.01 7.58
C GLY A 425 -14.50 -7.75 6.71
N CYS A 426 -14.27 -8.57 5.68
CA CYS A 426 -13.19 -8.37 4.69
C CYS A 426 -13.38 -7.06 3.89
N PHE A 427 -14.63 -6.59 3.80
CA PHE A 427 -14.99 -5.34 3.11
C PHE A 427 -15.26 -4.18 4.09
N LEU A 428 -14.67 -4.26 5.30
CA LEU A 428 -14.67 -3.19 6.30
C LEU A 428 -16.04 -2.91 6.95
N PHE A 429 -16.94 -3.90 6.96
CA PHE A 429 -18.19 -3.82 7.72
C PHE A 429 -18.07 -4.69 8.97
N SER A 430 -18.17 -4.09 10.14
CA SER A 430 -17.99 -4.79 11.41
C SER A 430 -19.14 -4.53 12.38
N GLY A 431 -19.38 -5.47 13.28
CA GLY A 431 -20.37 -5.33 14.35
C GLY A 431 -21.75 -4.96 13.82
N ASP A 432 -22.27 -3.84 14.27
CA ASP A 432 -23.60 -3.32 13.92
C ASP A 432 -23.68 -2.65 12.54
N ASP A 433 -22.54 -2.46 11.86
CA ASP A 433 -22.53 -1.87 10.51
C ASP A 433 -23.38 -2.67 9.53
N VAL A 434 -23.37 -4.00 9.66
CA VAL A 434 -24.06 -4.92 8.73
C VAL A 434 -25.58 -4.77 8.79
N ASP A 435 -26.11 -4.19 9.85
CA ASP A 435 -27.55 -3.96 10.05
C ASP A 435 -27.99 -2.57 9.54
N LYS A 436 -27.06 -1.74 9.07
CA LYS A 436 -27.37 -0.45 8.43
C LYS A 436 -28.11 -0.65 7.11
N LYS A 437 -29.09 0.20 6.84
CA LYS A 437 -29.82 0.20 5.56
C LYS A 437 -28.94 0.73 4.42
N ILE A 438 -29.06 0.12 3.25
CA ILE A 438 -28.31 0.51 2.03
C ILE A 438 -28.46 2.01 1.72
N LYS A 439 -29.64 2.59 1.96
CA LYS A 439 -29.90 4.01 1.64
C LYS A 439 -29.04 5.00 2.43
N VAL A 440 -28.56 4.64 3.64
CA VAL A 440 -27.74 5.54 4.47
C VAL A 440 -26.25 5.40 4.20
N LEU A 441 -25.85 4.45 3.35
CA LEU A 441 -24.44 4.20 3.01
C LEU A 441 -23.90 5.24 2.04
N SER A 442 -22.63 5.59 2.20
CA SER A 442 -21.87 6.37 1.21
C SER A 442 -21.70 5.57 -0.09
N GLY A 443 -21.33 6.25 -1.18
CA GLY A 443 -21.07 5.61 -2.47
C GLY A 443 -20.02 4.50 -2.37
N GLY A 444 -18.93 4.73 -1.66
CA GLY A 444 -17.87 3.73 -1.44
C GLY A 444 -18.35 2.52 -0.64
N GLU A 445 -19.18 2.73 0.39
CA GLU A 445 -19.78 1.62 1.16
C GLU A 445 -20.71 0.78 0.27
N LYS A 446 -21.56 1.42 -0.54
CA LYS A 446 -22.42 0.73 -1.52
C LYS A 446 -21.59 -0.10 -2.51
N ALA A 447 -20.48 0.44 -2.99
CA ALA A 447 -19.56 -0.26 -3.90
C ALA A 447 -19.01 -1.55 -3.24
N ARG A 448 -18.58 -1.45 -1.97
CA ARG A 448 -18.10 -2.62 -1.21
C ARG A 448 -19.19 -3.68 -0.99
N VAL A 449 -20.44 -3.28 -0.74
CA VAL A 449 -21.58 -4.21 -0.62
C VAL A 449 -21.83 -4.93 -1.97
N ALA A 450 -21.85 -4.18 -3.08
CA ALA A 450 -22.04 -4.73 -4.42
C ALA A 450 -20.92 -5.73 -4.79
N LEU A 451 -19.67 -5.40 -4.44
CA LEU A 451 -18.52 -6.29 -4.67
C LEU A 451 -18.64 -7.58 -3.81
N ALA A 452 -18.99 -7.46 -2.54
CA ALA A 452 -19.22 -8.60 -1.65
C ALA A 452 -20.33 -9.52 -2.21
N LYS A 453 -21.42 -8.93 -2.72
CA LYS A 453 -22.54 -9.64 -3.37
C LYS A 453 -22.08 -10.42 -4.61
N THR A 454 -21.24 -9.82 -5.45
CA THR A 454 -20.65 -10.46 -6.63
C THR A 454 -19.79 -11.67 -6.24
N ILE A 455 -18.99 -11.52 -5.18
CA ILE A 455 -18.07 -12.57 -4.68
C ILE A 455 -18.83 -13.80 -4.18
N ILE A 456 -19.96 -13.62 -3.51
CA ILE A 456 -20.73 -14.75 -2.96
C ILE A 456 -21.66 -15.41 -3.96
N SER A 457 -21.75 -14.92 -5.21
CA SER A 457 -22.72 -15.36 -6.21
C SER A 457 -22.50 -16.77 -6.76
N LYS A 458 -21.35 -17.41 -6.50
CA LYS A 458 -20.96 -18.75 -7.00
C LYS A 458 -20.80 -18.84 -8.53
N ALA A 459 -20.77 -17.71 -9.21
CA ALA A 459 -20.51 -17.63 -10.65
C ALA A 459 -19.19 -18.31 -11.00
N ASN A 460 -19.09 -18.88 -12.20
CA ASN A 460 -17.85 -19.46 -12.72
C ASN A 460 -17.14 -18.53 -13.72
N PHE A 461 -17.74 -17.36 -13.98
CA PHE A 461 -17.14 -16.29 -14.79
C PHE A 461 -17.41 -14.94 -14.11
N LEU A 462 -16.35 -14.24 -13.73
CA LEU A 462 -16.44 -12.93 -13.07
C LEU A 462 -15.99 -11.83 -14.02
N MET A 463 -16.75 -10.75 -14.07
CA MET A 463 -16.42 -9.51 -14.77
C MET A 463 -16.32 -8.40 -13.73
N LEU A 464 -15.14 -7.77 -13.62
CA LEU A 464 -14.86 -6.79 -12.56
C LEU A 464 -14.35 -5.47 -13.16
N ASP A 465 -15.11 -4.39 -12.98
CA ASP A 465 -14.74 -3.05 -13.47
C ASP A 465 -14.28 -2.18 -12.28
N GLU A 466 -12.98 -1.96 -12.17
CA GLU A 466 -12.30 -1.20 -11.12
C GLU A 466 -12.69 -1.66 -9.69
N PRO A 467 -12.51 -2.96 -9.37
CA PRO A 467 -12.96 -3.48 -8.06
C PRO A 467 -12.13 -3.00 -6.87
N THR A 468 -10.94 -2.46 -7.10
CA THR A 468 -10.05 -1.95 -6.05
C THR A 468 -10.40 -0.54 -5.58
N ASN A 469 -11.20 0.20 -6.36
CA ASN A 469 -11.63 1.55 -5.97
C ASN A 469 -12.39 1.48 -4.64
N HIS A 470 -12.08 2.37 -3.72
CA HIS A 470 -12.68 2.46 -2.38
C HIS A 470 -12.28 1.34 -1.39
N LEU A 471 -11.31 0.47 -1.77
CA LEU A 471 -10.72 -0.53 -0.86
C LEU A 471 -9.41 0.00 -0.26
N ASP A 472 -9.10 -0.36 0.96
CA ASP A 472 -7.78 -0.12 1.53
C ASP A 472 -6.80 -1.23 1.09
N MET A 473 -5.51 -1.02 1.28
CA MET A 473 -4.47 -1.98 0.89
C MET A 473 -4.75 -3.40 1.39
N HIS A 474 -5.20 -3.53 2.64
CA HIS A 474 -5.48 -4.84 3.24
C HIS A 474 -6.66 -5.54 2.54
N SER A 475 -7.73 -4.82 2.24
CA SER A 475 -8.88 -5.37 1.50
C SER A 475 -8.50 -5.72 0.06
N VAL A 476 -7.61 -4.94 -0.56
CA VAL A 476 -7.06 -5.25 -1.90
C VAL A 476 -6.26 -6.56 -1.83
N ASP A 477 -5.40 -6.75 -0.81
CA ASP A 477 -4.64 -8.00 -0.61
C ASP A 477 -5.58 -9.21 -0.45
N LEU A 478 -6.60 -9.09 0.39
CA LEU A 478 -7.58 -10.17 0.61
C LEU A 478 -8.33 -10.53 -0.68
N LEU A 479 -8.75 -9.52 -1.43
CA LEU A 479 -9.44 -9.74 -2.71
C LEU A 479 -8.50 -10.37 -3.75
N ALA A 480 -7.26 -9.89 -3.86
CA ALA A 480 -6.25 -10.43 -4.78
C ALA A 480 -5.95 -11.90 -4.47
N ASP A 481 -5.70 -12.23 -3.19
CA ASP A 481 -5.45 -13.61 -2.74
C ASP A 481 -6.66 -14.54 -3.02
N ALA A 482 -7.86 -14.02 -2.86
CA ALA A 482 -9.09 -14.77 -3.12
C ALA A 482 -9.29 -15.04 -4.62
N LEU A 483 -9.03 -14.02 -5.46
CA LEU A 483 -9.12 -14.14 -6.93
C LEU A 483 -7.99 -15.00 -7.51
N ASP A 484 -6.80 -14.96 -6.90
CA ASP A 484 -5.70 -15.86 -7.29
C ASP A 484 -6.09 -17.33 -7.10
N LYS A 485 -6.80 -17.65 -6.01
CA LYS A 485 -7.28 -19.02 -5.70
C LYS A 485 -8.59 -19.39 -6.39
N TYR A 486 -9.26 -18.43 -7.01
CA TYR A 486 -10.54 -18.66 -7.67
C TYR A 486 -10.39 -19.65 -8.84
N GLU A 487 -11.17 -20.73 -8.83
CA GLU A 487 -11.14 -21.81 -9.84
C GLU A 487 -11.88 -21.48 -11.14
N GLY A 488 -12.67 -20.41 -11.15
CA GLY A 488 -13.36 -19.91 -12.35
C GLY A 488 -12.46 -19.03 -13.21
N SER A 489 -13.05 -18.49 -14.26
CA SER A 489 -12.39 -17.52 -15.15
C SER A 489 -12.84 -16.11 -14.79
N LEU A 490 -11.99 -15.14 -15.08
CA LEU A 490 -12.36 -13.75 -14.85
C LEU A 490 -11.76 -12.81 -15.90
N ILE A 491 -12.44 -11.68 -16.09
CA ILE A 491 -11.89 -10.54 -16.81
C ILE A 491 -12.05 -9.30 -15.90
N LEU A 492 -10.97 -8.56 -15.74
CA LEU A 492 -10.98 -7.37 -14.88
C LEU A 492 -10.40 -6.15 -15.59
N VAL A 493 -10.91 -4.99 -15.25
CA VAL A 493 -10.33 -3.68 -15.54
C VAL A 493 -9.82 -3.14 -14.20
N SER A 494 -8.57 -2.78 -14.11
CA SER A 494 -8.01 -2.10 -12.94
C SER A 494 -6.82 -1.25 -13.34
N HIS A 495 -6.57 -0.21 -12.55
CA HIS A 495 -5.35 0.60 -12.65
C HIS A 495 -4.36 0.26 -11.52
N ASP A 496 -4.73 -0.64 -10.62
CA ASP A 496 -3.87 -1.13 -9.55
C ASP A 496 -2.94 -2.24 -10.09
N ARG A 497 -1.68 -1.89 -10.29
CA ARG A 497 -0.65 -2.79 -10.86
C ARG A 497 -0.37 -4.00 -9.96
N TYR A 498 -0.40 -3.81 -8.65
CA TYR A 498 -0.22 -4.90 -7.69
C TYR A 498 -1.37 -5.92 -7.82
N PHE A 499 -2.59 -5.42 -7.84
CA PHE A 499 -3.79 -6.25 -8.00
C PHE A 499 -3.76 -7.05 -9.31
N ILE A 500 -3.44 -6.38 -10.43
CA ILE A 500 -3.29 -7.04 -11.74
C ILE A 500 -2.19 -8.12 -11.68
N SER A 501 -1.02 -7.80 -11.12
CA SER A 501 0.12 -8.74 -11.09
C SER A 501 -0.15 -9.99 -10.26
N LYS A 502 -0.99 -9.87 -9.24
CA LYS A 502 -1.40 -11.00 -8.37
C LYS A 502 -2.50 -11.86 -8.99
N THR A 503 -3.41 -11.26 -9.76
CA THR A 503 -4.64 -11.94 -10.19
C THR A 503 -4.64 -12.41 -11.64
N ALA A 504 -3.96 -11.67 -12.54
CA ALA A 504 -4.05 -11.92 -13.98
C ALA A 504 -2.95 -12.86 -14.48
N ASN A 505 -3.33 -13.85 -15.28
CA ASN A 505 -2.42 -14.73 -16.01
C ASN A 505 -2.39 -14.44 -17.53
N LYS A 506 -3.18 -13.46 -17.97
CA LYS A 506 -3.32 -13.05 -19.36
C LYS A 506 -3.65 -11.57 -19.43
N ILE A 507 -3.05 -10.84 -20.37
CA ILE A 507 -3.30 -9.41 -20.55
C ILE A 507 -3.98 -9.18 -21.90
N TRP A 508 -5.02 -8.38 -21.89
CA TRP A 508 -5.63 -7.84 -23.12
C TRP A 508 -5.40 -6.32 -23.16
N GLU A 509 -4.92 -5.84 -24.28
CA GLU A 509 -4.75 -4.40 -24.53
C GLU A 509 -5.54 -4.00 -25.76
N ILE A 510 -6.30 -2.89 -25.69
CA ILE A 510 -7.01 -2.33 -26.85
C ILE A 510 -6.05 -1.36 -27.56
N VAL A 511 -5.56 -1.76 -28.73
CA VAL A 511 -4.65 -0.99 -29.57
C VAL A 511 -5.29 -0.79 -30.94
N GLU A 512 -5.53 0.47 -31.30
CA GLU A 512 -6.13 0.83 -32.62
C GLU A 512 -7.39 0.02 -32.94
N GLY A 513 -8.28 -0.12 -31.96
CA GLY A 513 -9.56 -0.84 -32.14
C GLY A 513 -9.45 -2.37 -32.13
N LYS A 514 -8.26 -2.92 -32.00
CA LYS A 514 -8.05 -4.38 -31.93
C LYS A 514 -7.73 -4.81 -30.50
N ILE A 515 -8.12 -6.04 -30.14
CA ILE A 515 -7.77 -6.66 -28.87
C ILE A 515 -6.44 -7.43 -29.08
N VAL A 516 -5.39 -6.95 -28.44
CA VAL A 516 -4.07 -7.60 -28.48
C VAL A 516 -3.94 -8.45 -27.22
N GLU A 517 -3.77 -9.76 -27.40
CA GLU A 517 -3.63 -10.75 -26.32
C GLU A 517 -2.14 -10.98 -26.03
N PHE A 518 -1.78 -10.91 -24.75
CA PHE A 518 -0.49 -11.37 -24.24
C PHE A 518 -0.71 -12.50 -23.24
N LYS A 519 -0.11 -13.66 -23.49
CA LYS A 519 -0.19 -14.85 -22.62
C LYS A 519 0.93 -14.79 -21.58
N GLY A 520 0.62 -14.28 -20.42
CA GLY A 520 1.54 -14.08 -19.31
C GLY A 520 1.00 -13.05 -18.33
N GLY A 521 1.65 -12.95 -17.19
CA GLY A 521 1.28 -11.99 -16.14
C GLY A 521 1.72 -10.57 -16.45
N TYR A 522 1.30 -9.64 -15.59
CA TYR A 522 1.55 -8.20 -15.76
C TYR A 522 3.05 -7.88 -15.80
N THR A 523 3.84 -8.48 -14.94
CA THR A 523 5.31 -8.23 -14.89
C THR A 523 5.98 -8.64 -16.19
N GLU A 524 5.62 -9.82 -16.71
CA GLU A 524 6.14 -10.34 -17.99
C GLU A 524 5.73 -9.45 -19.18
N TRP A 525 4.49 -8.94 -19.15
CA TRP A 525 3.99 -7.99 -20.15
C TRP A 525 4.78 -6.68 -20.13
N CYS A 526 5.05 -6.13 -18.94
CA CYS A 526 5.88 -4.91 -18.79
C CYS A 526 7.28 -5.11 -19.39
N GLU A 527 7.94 -6.20 -19.06
CA GLU A 527 9.28 -6.55 -19.59
C GLU A 527 9.26 -6.71 -21.12
N TRP A 528 8.22 -7.37 -21.63
CA TRP A 528 8.01 -7.54 -23.07
C TRP A 528 7.84 -6.18 -23.76
N LYS A 529 7.00 -5.32 -23.21
CA LYS A 529 6.73 -3.99 -23.76
C LYS A 529 7.98 -3.11 -23.78
N GLU A 530 8.74 -3.09 -22.70
CA GLU A 530 10.04 -2.38 -22.63
C GLU A 530 11.04 -2.88 -23.70
N ARG A 531 11.08 -4.20 -23.91
CA ARG A 531 11.95 -4.79 -24.96
C ARG A 531 11.51 -4.34 -26.36
N MET A 532 10.21 -4.34 -26.61
CA MET A 532 9.65 -3.88 -27.91
C MET A 532 9.96 -2.39 -28.17
N GLU A 533 9.78 -1.55 -27.17
CA GLU A 533 10.11 -0.11 -27.25
C GLU A 533 11.60 0.14 -27.47
N LYS A 534 12.47 -0.56 -26.76
CA LYS A 534 13.91 -0.49 -26.93
C LYS A 534 14.34 -0.96 -28.33
N ASN A 535 13.72 -2.00 -28.84
CA ASN A 535 14.00 -2.53 -30.20
C ASN A 535 13.51 -1.54 -31.27
N ALA A 536 12.32 -0.98 -31.11
CA ALA A 536 11.78 0.06 -32.03
C ALA A 536 12.69 1.30 -32.03
N ALA A 537 13.16 1.74 -30.86
CA ALA A 537 14.09 2.85 -30.73
C ALA A 537 15.44 2.54 -31.41
N LYS A 538 15.97 1.31 -31.26
CA LYS A 538 17.19 0.84 -31.94
C LYS A 538 17.03 0.76 -33.45
N GLU A 539 15.87 0.31 -33.94
CA GLU A 539 15.59 0.28 -35.39
C GLU A 539 15.55 1.70 -35.99
N LEU A 540 15.01 2.65 -35.24
CA LEU A 540 14.99 4.06 -35.64
C LEU A 540 16.41 4.67 -35.64
N LEU A 541 17.26 4.25 -34.70
CA LEU A 541 18.68 4.67 -34.65
C LEU A 541 19.51 3.96 -35.72
N ASN A 542 19.29 2.66 -35.93
CA ASN A 542 20.04 1.87 -36.95
C ASN A 542 19.71 2.24 -38.40
N LYS A 543 18.59 2.90 -38.64
CA LYS A 543 18.31 3.52 -39.96
C LYS A 543 19.20 4.75 -40.24
N LYS A 544 20.00 5.18 -39.26
CA LYS A 544 20.91 6.32 -39.35
C LYS A 544 22.42 5.93 -39.44
N GLU A 545 22.80 4.65 -39.13
CA GLU A 545 24.22 4.22 -39.18
C GLU A 545 24.35 2.73 -39.55
N THR A 546 25.17 2.43 -40.52
CA THR A 546 25.51 1.07 -40.95
C THR A 546 26.91 0.62 -40.54
N LYS A 547 26.98 -0.59 -39.98
CA LYS A 547 28.06 -1.62 -40.01
C LYS A 547 29.08 -1.73 -38.86
N PRO A 548 29.84 -2.88 -38.74
CA PRO A 548 29.47 -3.98 -37.81
C PRO A 548 30.66 -4.59 -37.00
N GLU A 549 30.33 -5.36 -35.95
CA GLU A 549 30.84 -6.62 -35.35
C GLU A 549 32.38 -6.91 -35.22
N PRO A 550 32.92 -7.97 -34.50
CA PRO A 550 32.26 -9.01 -33.65
C PRO A 550 33.04 -9.52 -32.38
N VAL A 551 32.38 -10.24 -31.52
CA VAL A 551 32.56 -11.57 -30.83
C VAL A 551 33.86 -11.99 -30.11
N VAL A 552 33.80 -12.63 -28.95
CA VAL A 552 34.27 -13.95 -28.51
C VAL A 552 34.33 -14.21 -26.99
N GLU A 553 34.08 -15.39 -26.59
CA GLU A 553 33.72 -16.24 -25.49
C GLU A 553 34.81 -16.72 -24.49
N LYS A 554 34.28 -17.43 -23.42
CA LYS A 554 34.70 -18.67 -22.68
C LYS A 554 35.25 -18.48 -21.25
N LYS A 555 34.82 -19.20 -20.26
CA LYS A 555 34.57 -20.51 -19.67
C LYS A 555 35.60 -21.02 -18.61
N LYS A 556 35.08 -21.61 -17.50
CA LYS A 556 35.23 -22.85 -16.72
C LYS A 556 35.98 -22.83 -15.38
N GLU A 557 35.43 -23.40 -14.27
CA GLU A 557 35.35 -24.72 -13.58
C GLU A 557 36.53 -25.07 -12.67
N ALA A 558 36.57 -25.80 -11.50
CA ALA A 558 35.81 -26.71 -10.72
C ALA A 558 36.63 -27.27 -9.51
N THR A 559 36.05 -27.52 -8.36
CA THR A 559 35.94 -28.60 -7.31
C THR A 559 37.12 -29.47 -6.75
N PRO A 560 36.86 -30.40 -5.75
CA PRO A 560 37.40 -30.52 -4.41
C PRO A 560 38.07 -31.93 -4.16
N PRO A 561 38.11 -32.73 -3.07
CA PRO A 561 38.09 -32.82 -1.60
C PRO A 561 39.17 -33.82 -1.05
N PRO A 562 39.20 -34.82 -0.07
CA PRO A 562 38.60 -35.07 1.24
C PRO A 562 39.44 -35.90 2.32
N ILE A 563 38.97 -36.11 3.61
CA ILE A 563 38.75 -37.35 4.40
C ILE A 563 39.84 -38.05 5.31
N HIS A 564 39.51 -38.26 6.65
CA HIS A 564 39.56 -39.45 7.55
C HIS A 564 40.83 -39.94 8.32
N PRO A 565 40.76 -41.00 9.24
CA PRO A 565 40.24 -41.02 10.64
C PRO A 565 41.13 -41.90 11.64
N VAL A 566 40.61 -42.20 12.90
CA VAL A 566 40.64 -43.52 13.66
C VAL A 566 41.51 -43.80 14.91
N GLN A 567 40.83 -44.12 16.02
CA GLN A 567 40.88 -45.17 17.11
C GLN A 567 42.02 -45.35 18.14
N GLY A 568 41.62 -45.66 19.41
CA GLY A 568 41.72 -46.94 20.18
C GLY A 568 42.22 -47.04 21.60
N ASN A 569 41.62 -47.54 22.50
CA ASN A 569 41.33 -48.52 23.55
C ASN A 569 42.18 -48.72 24.88
N ASN A 570 41.44 -48.77 25.99
CA ASN A 570 41.45 -49.66 27.20
C ASN A 570 42.56 -49.76 28.25
N ALA A 571 42.13 -49.65 29.54
CA ALA A 571 42.50 -50.51 30.69
C ALA A 571 41.69 -50.16 31.96
N ILE A 572 41.39 -51.14 32.79
CA ILE A 572 40.22 -51.27 33.66
C ILE A 572 40.55 -51.32 35.18
N ASP A 573 39.66 -50.80 35.99
CA ASP A 573 39.19 -51.16 37.35
C ASP A 573 39.74 -50.49 38.61
N LYS A 574 40.96 -49.96 38.69
CA LYS A 574 41.35 -49.12 39.86
C LYS A 574 40.92 -47.66 39.70
N ASP A 575 40.45 -47.33 38.54
CA ASP A 575 40.03 -45.98 38.17
C ASP A 575 38.54 -45.69 38.38
N LYS A 576 37.69 -46.70 38.58
CA LYS A 576 36.25 -46.51 38.78
C LYS A 576 35.91 -45.62 40.00
N GLN A 577 36.55 -45.80 41.11
CA GLN A 577 36.32 -44.96 42.29
C GLN A 577 36.89 -43.56 42.16
N LYS A 578 38.04 -43.42 41.49
CA LYS A 578 38.59 -42.09 41.16
C LYS A 578 37.73 -41.40 40.14
N GLU A 579 37.22 -42.15 39.19
CA GLU A 579 36.37 -41.65 38.11
C GLU A 579 34.99 -41.22 38.63
N LYS A 580 34.39 -41.97 39.54
CA LYS A 580 33.13 -41.60 40.23
C LYS A 580 33.29 -40.29 41.01
N LYS A 581 34.35 -40.11 41.79
CA LYS A 581 34.64 -38.87 42.51
C LYS A 581 34.91 -37.69 41.56
N ARG A 582 35.54 -37.96 40.41
CA ARG A 582 35.81 -36.95 39.38
C ARG A 582 34.51 -36.52 38.71
N LEU A 583 33.67 -37.49 38.30
CA LEU A 583 32.37 -37.23 37.66
C LEU A 583 31.41 -36.51 38.60
N GLN A 584 31.39 -36.88 39.90
CA GLN A 584 30.57 -36.21 40.91
C GLN A 584 30.98 -34.73 41.06
N ARG A 585 32.29 -34.46 41.10
CA ARG A 585 32.77 -33.08 41.18
C ARG A 585 32.44 -32.26 39.92
N GLN A 586 32.55 -32.87 38.75
CA GLN A 586 32.16 -32.25 37.47
C GLN A 586 30.64 -31.97 37.41
N PHE A 587 29.84 -32.88 37.94
CA PHE A 587 28.38 -32.73 38.02
C PHE A 587 28.03 -31.56 38.97
N ASP A 588 28.61 -31.49 40.14
CA ASP A 588 28.36 -30.42 41.11
C ASP A 588 28.77 -29.03 40.55
N GLU A 589 29.96 -28.94 39.92
CA GLU A 589 30.43 -27.72 39.23
C GLU A 589 29.50 -27.29 38.09
N LEU A 590 28.98 -28.25 37.36
CA LEU A 590 28.07 -28.00 36.22
C LEU A 590 26.68 -27.56 36.72
N GLU A 591 26.17 -28.13 37.81
CA GLU A 591 24.91 -27.73 38.45
C GLU A 591 24.99 -26.27 38.98
N GLU A 592 26.13 -25.89 39.56
CA GLU A 592 26.37 -24.51 40.02
C GLU A 592 26.38 -23.53 38.82
N LYS A 593 27.00 -23.95 37.70
CA LYS A 593 27.04 -23.18 36.46
C LYS A 593 25.65 -23.05 35.87
N ILE A 594 24.85 -24.12 35.84
CA ILE A 594 23.43 -24.11 35.36
C ILE A 594 22.61 -23.14 36.24
N ALA A 595 22.77 -23.13 37.53
CA ALA A 595 22.07 -22.20 38.42
C ALA A 595 22.44 -20.74 38.13
N GLY A 596 23.72 -20.47 37.86
CA GLY A 596 24.19 -19.14 37.43
C GLY A 596 23.58 -18.70 36.05
N LEU A 597 23.58 -19.62 35.11
CA LEU A 597 23.01 -19.35 33.77
C LEU A 597 21.49 -19.13 33.83
N LYS A 598 20.76 -19.87 34.67
CA LYS A 598 19.30 -19.66 34.88
C LYS A 598 19.02 -18.25 35.43
N LYS A 599 19.85 -17.76 36.34
CA LYS A 599 19.73 -16.40 36.87
C LYS A 599 20.01 -15.35 35.80
N SER A 600 21.10 -15.51 35.07
CA SER A 600 21.47 -14.57 33.97
C SER A 600 20.44 -14.56 32.83
N LYS A 601 19.86 -15.73 32.53
CA LYS A 601 18.74 -15.84 31.53
C LYS A 601 17.52 -15.05 32.01
N SER A 602 17.14 -15.18 33.28
CA SER A 602 16.00 -14.44 33.84
C SER A 602 16.23 -12.91 33.81
N GLU A 603 17.48 -12.46 34.05
CA GLU A 603 17.84 -11.04 33.91
C GLU A 603 17.75 -10.56 32.47
N ALA A 604 18.19 -11.38 31.51
CA ALA A 604 18.07 -11.07 30.08
C ALA A 604 16.61 -11.06 29.61
N GLU A 605 15.77 -11.95 30.14
CA GLU A 605 14.30 -11.95 29.86
C GLU A 605 13.64 -10.67 30.37
N ALA A 606 13.99 -10.22 31.56
CA ALA A 606 13.49 -8.97 32.14
C ALA A 606 13.91 -7.77 31.29
N ALA A 607 15.14 -7.76 30.76
CA ALA A 607 15.64 -6.71 29.87
C ALA A 607 14.87 -6.68 28.53
N LEU A 608 14.52 -7.84 27.95
CA LEU A 608 13.73 -7.92 26.73
C LEU A 608 12.29 -7.37 26.89
N GLY A 609 11.77 -7.35 28.14
CA GLY A 609 10.48 -6.76 28.46
C GLY A 609 10.51 -5.25 28.72
N ASP A 610 11.68 -4.61 28.69
CA ASP A 610 11.82 -3.16 28.95
C ASP A 610 11.43 -2.34 27.71
N PRO A 611 10.43 -1.42 27.84
CA PRO A 611 10.03 -0.55 26.73
C PRO A 611 11.17 0.25 26.08
N ALA A 612 12.16 0.66 26.86
CA ALA A 612 13.34 1.38 26.36
C ALA A 612 14.21 0.51 25.44
N ILE A 613 14.19 -0.79 25.65
CA ILE A 613 15.00 -1.76 24.86
C ILE A 613 14.24 -2.19 23.62
N TYR A 614 12.96 -2.63 23.73
CA TYR A 614 12.24 -3.12 22.56
C TYR A 614 11.83 -2.01 21.57
N SER A 615 11.79 -0.75 21.97
CA SER A 615 11.58 0.37 21.04
C SER A 615 12.85 0.76 20.26
N ASN A 616 14.01 0.24 20.63
CA ASN A 616 15.29 0.49 19.96
C ASN A 616 15.82 -0.81 19.33
N ARG A 617 15.79 -0.89 18.01
CA ARG A 617 16.17 -2.09 17.24
C ARG A 617 17.55 -2.63 17.59
N THR A 618 18.56 -1.77 17.71
CA THR A 618 19.95 -2.19 18.03
C THR A 618 20.02 -2.78 19.43
N ALA A 619 19.46 -2.08 20.42
CA ALA A 619 19.41 -2.54 21.81
C ALA A 619 18.64 -3.85 21.95
N PHE A 620 17.53 -4.01 21.24
CA PHE A 620 16.73 -5.24 21.24
C PHE A 620 17.51 -6.43 20.65
N VAL A 621 18.15 -6.25 19.49
CA VAL A 621 18.94 -7.32 18.82
C VAL A 621 20.10 -7.75 19.72
N GLU A 622 20.77 -6.82 20.41
CA GLU A 622 21.82 -7.15 21.38
C GLU A 622 21.28 -7.94 22.57
N ALA A 623 20.16 -7.51 23.15
CA ALA A 623 19.50 -8.19 24.25
C ALA A 623 19.02 -9.59 23.85
N GLU A 624 18.41 -9.72 22.67
CA GLU A 624 17.95 -11.00 22.10
C GLU A 624 19.12 -11.95 21.81
N SER A 625 20.22 -11.44 21.25
CA SER A 625 21.44 -12.21 21.00
C SER A 625 22.01 -12.76 22.31
N LYS A 626 22.05 -11.92 23.35
CA LYS A 626 22.50 -12.31 24.70
C LYS A 626 21.59 -13.40 25.30
N TYR A 627 20.29 -13.24 25.21
CA TYR A 627 19.30 -14.22 25.68
C TYR A 627 19.46 -15.57 24.95
N ASN A 628 19.56 -15.54 23.61
CA ASN A 628 19.72 -16.75 22.79
C ASN A 628 21.04 -17.50 23.10
N LYS A 629 22.13 -16.76 23.34
CA LYS A 629 23.40 -17.33 23.77
C LYS A 629 23.23 -18.03 25.13
N LEU A 630 22.64 -17.34 26.10
CA LEU A 630 22.41 -17.91 27.46
C LEU A 630 21.49 -19.13 27.38
N GLN A 631 20.47 -19.11 26.52
CA GLN A 631 19.57 -20.25 26.32
C GLN A 631 20.29 -21.44 25.69
N SER A 632 21.13 -21.21 24.69
CA SER A 632 21.89 -22.29 24.03
C SER A 632 22.95 -22.88 24.99
N GLU A 633 23.63 -22.03 25.76
CA GLU A 633 24.57 -22.47 26.80
C GLU A 633 23.89 -23.27 27.91
N LEU A 634 22.73 -22.81 28.37
CA LEU A 634 21.92 -23.49 29.37
C LEU A 634 21.51 -24.88 28.89
N SER A 635 20.92 -24.97 27.68
CA SER A 635 20.52 -26.25 27.07
C SER A 635 21.70 -27.20 26.90
N SER A 636 22.87 -26.72 26.49
CA SER A 636 24.08 -27.50 26.34
C SER A 636 24.58 -28.05 27.71
N ASN A 637 24.59 -27.19 28.74
CA ASN A 637 25.02 -27.58 30.07
C ASN A 637 24.02 -28.54 30.74
N GLU A 638 22.72 -28.37 30.52
CA GLU A 638 21.69 -29.30 31.02
C GLU A 638 21.85 -30.69 30.40
N LYS A 639 22.11 -30.79 29.09
CA LYS A 639 22.40 -32.07 28.39
C LYS A 639 23.67 -32.72 28.95
N GLN A 640 24.71 -31.94 29.23
CA GLN A 640 25.95 -32.45 29.84
C GLN A 640 25.71 -32.94 31.26
N SER A 641 24.92 -32.21 32.04
CA SER A 641 24.52 -32.62 33.41
C SER A 641 23.77 -33.97 33.37
N GLU A 642 22.82 -34.10 32.43
CA GLU A 642 22.06 -35.33 32.24
C GLU A 642 22.98 -36.53 31.84
N GLN A 643 23.92 -36.30 30.92
CA GLN A 643 24.92 -37.31 30.53
C GLN A 643 25.85 -37.70 31.68
N LEU A 644 26.32 -36.73 32.49
CA LEU A 644 27.13 -37.00 33.67
C LEU A 644 26.37 -37.76 34.77
N PHE A 645 25.08 -37.42 34.93
CA PHE A 645 24.17 -38.11 35.83
C PHE A 645 23.97 -39.58 35.40
N GLU A 646 23.72 -39.83 34.12
CA GLU A 646 23.63 -41.18 33.56
C GLU A 646 24.94 -41.95 33.73
N ALA A 647 26.08 -41.27 33.49
CA ALA A 647 27.41 -41.89 33.67
C ALA A 647 27.66 -42.26 35.13
N LEU A 648 27.25 -41.40 36.08
CA LEU A 648 27.32 -41.66 37.53
C LEU A 648 26.42 -42.86 37.92
N MET A 649 25.19 -42.92 37.40
CA MET A 649 24.24 -44.01 37.62
C MET A 649 24.75 -45.37 37.06
N ASN A 650 25.51 -45.32 35.97
CA ASN A 650 26.10 -46.53 35.36
C ASN A 650 27.36 -47.04 36.06
N LEU A 651 27.92 -46.25 36.99
CA LEU A 651 29.09 -46.61 37.82
C LEU A 651 28.69 -47.12 39.21
N ASP A 652 27.41 -46.95 39.60
CA ASP A 652 26.78 -47.52 40.76
C ASP A 652 26.30 -48.97 40.51
#